data_76d94e7fa7c769e08609f1f7bb1dd05a
#
_entry.id   76d94e7fa7c769e08609f1f7bb1dd05a
#
_cell.length_a   1.000
_cell.length_b   1.000
_cell.length_c   1.000
_cell.angle_alpha   90.00
_cell.angle_beta   90.00
_cell.angle_gamma   90.00
#
_symmetry.space_group_name_H-M   'P 1'
#
loop_
_entity.id
_entity.type
_entity.pdbx_description
1 polymer ?
#
loop_
_entity_poly.entity_id
_entity_poly.type
_entity_poly.pdbx_seq_one_letter_code
_entity_poly.pdbx_strand_id
1 'polypeptide(L)'
;MKRITALLLTAALLLTCTACTQAGKANLGLTAEGKPATDFTAKSNAAVYDKLDFNDKQEYEFATRGLIDAPETLELKDKEGNILWSQEAYAFLDEYEKAPDSVNPSLWENTKNNHVYGLFEVSDGIYQVRGYDMANLTVVKGDTGWIVFDTLMSVECSQAAMQLIEKNLGKFPVKAVIISHSHADHFGGIAGVMEEADKADPSLSIEEQLASGKIPVITPEGFTEHSVKENVYAGKGMGRRSNYQYGVLLTPGVTGKLAQGIGMGQSTGTVSFFTPSYEIRQTGETVTIDGVELEFQLTPGTEAPAEMNTWLPQYKALWLAENCNGTLHNLYTLRGAEVRDGAAWASYLTEAISRYGKDVAVSFQSHNWPHWGNAVVNDYLVNTAAVYKYINDQTLTYINQGYTSDEISNMIELPEALNKIWYTRQYYGTVAHNAKAVYQKFMGWYDSNPVNLNPLTPSDSAKKWVEYLGDTDKVLQMAKEDFDKGEYQWVAEVTNTLVFADPSNTDARLLCADALEQLGYQAESGPWRNEYLTAAQELRHGNANFTASTKSTGSMIKALSAPMLFDYMAIVMDKAALADYDFIMNVSLPDVGEQHMLRVKNGVILVYANTLSEEADVSITCPKDALFAILTNNRETVAQAVRVEGRAELLALMMEHMNQFPINGTNPFNIIEP
;
A
#
# COMPACT_ATOMS: atom_id res chain seq x y z
N MET A 1 75.57 -22.20 33.51
CA MET A 1 74.69 -23.29 33.03
C MET A 1 73.34 -23.37 33.74
N LYS A 2 72.91 -22.43 34.64
CA LYS A 2 71.60 -22.44 35.34
C LYS A 2 70.63 -21.39 34.83
N ARG A 3 70.90 -20.58 33.80
CA ARG A 3 70.04 -19.60 33.20
C ARG A 3 69.48 -19.96 31.82
N ILE A 4 69.96 -20.99 31.18
CA ILE A 4 69.49 -21.46 29.86
C ILE A 4 68.38 -22.50 29.99
N THR A 5 68.32 -23.23 31.13
CA THR A 5 67.26 -24.24 31.38
C THR A 5 65.93 -23.64 31.82
N ALA A 6 65.91 -22.41 32.34
CA ALA A 6 64.67 -21.73 32.74
C ALA A 6 63.92 -21.08 31.54
N LEU A 7 64.64 -20.74 30.45
CA LEU A 7 64.04 -20.13 29.27
C LEU A 7 63.41 -21.17 28.33
N LEU A 8 63.84 -22.44 28.39
CA LEU A 8 63.28 -23.52 27.58
C LEU A 8 62.04 -24.17 28.21
N LEU A 9 61.88 -24.07 29.55
CA LEU A 9 60.64 -24.52 30.21
C LEU A 9 59.52 -23.50 30.13
N THR A 10 59.81 -22.21 30.04
CA THR A 10 58.80 -21.15 29.84
C THR A 10 58.30 -21.10 28.39
N ALA A 11 59.13 -21.45 27.41
CA ALA A 11 58.70 -21.55 26.01
C ALA A 11 57.87 -22.82 25.73
N ALA A 12 58.09 -23.91 26.49
CA ALA A 12 57.28 -25.13 26.38
C ALA A 12 55.91 -25.02 27.08
N LEU A 13 55.77 -24.16 28.13
CA LEU A 13 54.47 -23.90 28.78
C LEU A 13 53.62 -22.86 28.05
N LEU A 14 54.24 -22.02 27.21
CA LEU A 14 53.51 -21.05 26.35
C LEU A 14 53.02 -21.68 25.02
N LEU A 15 53.56 -22.86 24.65
CA LEU A 15 53.13 -23.60 23.45
C LEU A 15 52.04 -24.66 23.73
N THR A 16 51.66 -24.89 24.99
CA THR A 16 50.60 -25.83 25.35
C THR A 16 49.30 -25.19 25.78
N CYS A 17 49.25 -23.85 25.84
CA CYS A 17 48.01 -23.11 26.13
C CYS A 17 47.34 -22.48 24.88
N THR A 18 47.84 -22.72 23.67
CA THR A 18 47.22 -22.29 22.42
C THR A 18 46.56 -23.41 21.62
N ALA A 19 46.37 -24.56 22.23
CA ALA A 19 45.55 -25.65 21.69
C ALA A 19 44.22 -25.79 22.48
N CYS A 20 43.63 -24.67 22.92
CA CYS A 20 42.19 -24.62 23.12
C CYS A 20 41.56 -24.42 21.72
N THR A 21 41.26 -25.54 21.11
CA THR A 21 40.25 -25.75 20.07
C THR A 21 39.37 -24.52 19.83
N GLN A 22 39.72 -23.68 18.84
CA GLN A 22 38.69 -23.20 17.97
C GLN A 22 38.09 -24.47 17.35
N ALA A 23 37.00 -24.94 17.89
CA ALA A 23 36.05 -25.73 17.15
C ALA A 23 35.78 -24.90 15.88
N GLY A 24 36.24 -25.37 14.74
CA GLY A 24 36.09 -24.65 13.50
C GLY A 24 34.61 -24.38 13.35
N LYS A 25 34.21 -23.10 13.13
CA LYS A 25 32.83 -22.77 12.79
C LYS A 25 32.37 -23.77 11.73
N ALA A 26 31.24 -24.42 11.98
CA ALA A 26 30.66 -25.32 10.99
C ALA A 26 30.41 -24.52 9.71
N ASN A 27 30.91 -25.00 8.59
CA ASN A 27 30.61 -24.39 7.29
C ASN A 27 29.14 -24.70 6.95
N LEU A 28 28.26 -23.74 7.17
CA LEU A 28 26.82 -23.87 6.91
C LEU A 28 26.46 -23.76 5.43
N GLY A 29 27.44 -23.51 4.55
CA GLY A 29 27.21 -23.37 3.10
C GLY A 29 26.37 -22.15 2.73
N LEU A 30 26.38 -21.11 3.58
CA LEU A 30 25.65 -19.87 3.36
C LEU A 30 26.41 -18.95 2.42
N THR A 31 25.70 -18.25 1.54
CA THR A 31 26.26 -17.29 0.58
C THR A 31 25.56 -15.95 0.68
N ALA A 32 26.23 -14.89 0.23
CA ALA A 32 25.62 -13.56 0.11
C ALA A 32 24.64 -13.47 -1.08
N GLU A 33 24.68 -14.42 -2.00
CA GLU A 33 23.76 -14.52 -3.12
C GLU A 33 22.44 -15.13 -2.67
N GLY A 34 21.33 -14.79 -3.38
CA GLY A 34 20.01 -15.37 -3.12
C GLY A 34 20.01 -16.89 -3.30
N LYS A 35 19.25 -17.58 -2.49
CA LYS A 35 19.13 -19.04 -2.54
C LYS A 35 18.07 -19.46 -3.56
N PRO A 36 18.34 -20.40 -4.49
CA PRO A 36 17.32 -20.96 -5.34
C PRO A 36 16.27 -21.73 -4.54
N ALA A 37 15.13 -22.02 -5.17
CA ALA A 37 14.12 -22.89 -4.58
C ALA A 37 14.73 -24.25 -4.20
N THR A 38 14.45 -24.67 -2.97
CA THR A 38 14.85 -26.03 -2.52
C THR A 38 13.90 -27.08 -3.09
N ASP A 39 14.27 -28.35 -3.00
CA ASP A 39 13.40 -29.46 -3.38
C ASP A 39 12.08 -29.46 -2.61
N PHE A 40 12.08 -28.98 -1.35
CA PHE A 40 10.87 -28.85 -0.56
C PHE A 40 9.96 -27.76 -1.13
N THR A 41 10.50 -26.59 -1.43
CA THR A 41 9.77 -25.48 -2.07
C THR A 41 9.23 -25.90 -3.44
N ALA A 42 10.03 -26.53 -4.28
CA ALA A 42 9.62 -27.05 -5.58
C ALA A 42 8.43 -28.02 -5.47
N LYS A 43 8.50 -28.96 -4.51
CA LYS A 43 7.40 -29.92 -4.26
C LYS A 43 6.14 -29.23 -3.71
N SER A 44 6.30 -28.26 -2.82
CA SER A 44 5.18 -27.47 -2.29
C SER A 44 4.46 -26.73 -3.41
N ASN A 45 5.21 -26.06 -4.28
CA ASN A 45 4.65 -25.36 -5.43
C ASN A 45 4.02 -26.33 -6.44
N ALA A 46 4.66 -27.46 -6.75
CA ALA A 46 4.11 -28.47 -7.64
C ALA A 46 2.76 -29.03 -7.16
N ALA A 47 2.56 -29.16 -5.84
CA ALA A 47 1.31 -29.64 -5.26
C ALA A 47 0.11 -28.69 -5.47
N VAL A 48 0.33 -27.45 -5.88
CA VAL A 48 -0.76 -26.50 -6.23
C VAL A 48 -1.49 -26.94 -7.50
N TYR A 49 -0.80 -27.58 -8.44
CA TYR A 49 -1.41 -28.10 -9.67
C TYR A 49 -2.47 -29.18 -9.42
N ASP A 50 -2.39 -29.90 -8.29
CA ASP A 50 -3.37 -30.92 -7.90
C ASP A 50 -4.62 -30.32 -7.25
N LYS A 51 -4.57 -29.05 -6.84
CA LYS A 51 -5.64 -28.39 -6.08
C LYS A 51 -6.55 -27.51 -6.92
N LEU A 52 -6.08 -27.03 -8.06
CA LEU A 52 -6.77 -26.07 -8.93
C LEU A 52 -6.87 -26.62 -10.35
N ASP A 53 -7.91 -26.22 -11.08
CA ASP A 53 -8.08 -26.57 -12.50
C ASP A 53 -7.36 -25.56 -13.39
N PHE A 54 -6.11 -25.82 -13.72
CA PHE A 54 -5.33 -25.01 -14.65
C PHE A 54 -5.78 -25.09 -16.12
N ASN A 55 -6.76 -25.94 -16.45
CA ASN A 55 -7.38 -25.96 -17.76
C ASN A 55 -8.53 -24.94 -17.88
N ASP A 56 -9.07 -24.48 -16.76
CA ASP A 56 -9.97 -23.34 -16.75
C ASP A 56 -9.19 -22.07 -17.18
N LYS A 57 -9.60 -21.49 -18.30
CA LYS A 57 -8.97 -20.29 -18.87
C LYS A 57 -9.91 -19.08 -18.90
N GLN A 58 -11.04 -19.14 -18.17
CA GLN A 58 -12.04 -18.08 -18.20
C GLN A 58 -11.46 -16.71 -17.83
N GLU A 59 -10.63 -16.66 -16.78
CA GLU A 59 -10.00 -15.40 -16.35
C GLU A 59 -9.00 -14.87 -17.39
N TYR A 60 -8.26 -15.74 -18.08
CA TYR A 60 -7.39 -15.35 -19.19
C TYR A 60 -8.19 -14.84 -20.40
N GLU A 61 -9.30 -15.51 -20.74
CA GLU A 61 -10.20 -15.07 -21.80
C GLU A 61 -10.78 -13.69 -21.48
N PHE A 62 -11.16 -13.44 -20.24
CA PHE A 62 -11.62 -12.12 -19.80
C PHE A 62 -10.50 -11.09 -19.81
N ALA A 63 -9.29 -11.43 -19.38
CA ALA A 63 -8.14 -10.55 -19.41
C ALA A 63 -7.76 -10.09 -20.84
N THR A 64 -7.96 -10.96 -21.84
CA THR A 64 -7.61 -10.66 -23.24
C THR A 64 -8.78 -10.10 -24.06
N ARG A 65 -10.01 -10.23 -23.56
CA ARG A 65 -11.22 -9.83 -24.30
C ARG A 65 -11.27 -8.33 -24.55
N GLY A 66 -11.63 -7.98 -25.79
CA GLY A 66 -11.86 -6.60 -26.22
C GLY A 66 -10.59 -5.81 -26.51
N LEU A 67 -9.42 -6.43 -26.62
CA LEU A 67 -8.18 -5.75 -26.97
C LEU A 67 -8.32 -5.04 -28.33
N ILE A 68 -8.12 -3.71 -28.33
CA ILE A 68 -8.15 -2.85 -29.51
C ILE A 68 -6.72 -2.58 -30.00
N ASP A 69 -5.85 -2.17 -29.09
CA ASP A 69 -4.46 -1.80 -29.40
C ASP A 69 -3.56 -1.98 -28.17
N ALA A 70 -2.36 -2.44 -28.42
CA ALA A 70 -1.28 -2.47 -27.44
C ALA A 70 0.02 -2.09 -28.15
N PRO A 71 0.88 -1.26 -27.54
CA PRO A 71 2.21 -1.01 -28.09
C PRO A 71 3.04 -2.30 -28.03
N GLU A 72 3.98 -2.46 -28.99
CA GLU A 72 4.92 -3.60 -28.96
C GLU A 72 5.79 -3.58 -27.70
N THR A 73 6.09 -2.38 -27.18
CA THR A 73 6.84 -2.16 -25.94
C THR A 73 6.19 -1.05 -25.15
N LEU A 74 6.12 -1.22 -23.84
CA LEU A 74 5.59 -0.20 -22.93
C LEU A 74 6.63 0.11 -21.85
N GLU A 75 7.42 1.14 -22.08
CA GLU A 75 8.35 1.69 -21.11
C GLU A 75 8.21 3.21 -21.06
N LEU A 76 7.80 3.74 -19.91
CA LEU A 76 7.63 5.17 -19.68
C LEU A 76 8.81 5.70 -18.87
N LYS A 77 9.34 6.84 -19.30
CA LYS A 77 10.52 7.49 -18.71
C LYS A 77 10.25 8.94 -18.37
N ASP A 78 10.94 9.45 -17.35
CA ASP A 78 11.01 10.88 -17.08
C ASP A 78 11.96 11.58 -18.08
N LYS A 79 12.05 12.91 -17.95
CA LYS A 79 12.91 13.75 -18.82
C LYS A 79 14.40 13.47 -18.65
N GLU A 80 14.78 12.90 -17.53
CA GLU A 80 16.14 12.49 -17.19
C GLU A 80 16.48 11.08 -17.72
N GLY A 81 15.47 10.34 -18.23
CA GLY A 81 15.60 8.97 -18.75
C GLY A 81 15.42 7.88 -17.72
N ASN A 82 14.99 8.21 -16.48
CA ASN A 82 14.69 7.21 -15.48
C ASN A 82 13.37 6.50 -15.82
N ILE A 83 13.34 5.18 -15.68
CA ILE A 83 12.15 4.37 -15.92
C ILE A 83 11.14 4.63 -14.80
N LEU A 84 9.95 5.08 -15.16
CA LEU A 84 8.82 5.31 -14.27
C LEU A 84 7.87 4.12 -14.23
N TRP A 85 7.72 3.45 -15.39
CA TRP A 85 6.90 2.27 -15.57
C TRP A 85 7.45 1.42 -16.73
N SER A 86 7.39 0.08 -16.62
CA SER A 86 7.83 -0.82 -17.68
C SER A 86 7.10 -2.16 -17.62
N GLN A 87 6.49 -2.56 -18.74
CA GLN A 87 6.03 -3.94 -18.97
C GLN A 87 7.17 -4.83 -19.48
N GLU A 88 8.18 -4.24 -20.13
CA GLU A 88 9.38 -4.95 -20.61
C GLU A 88 10.17 -5.62 -19.47
N ALA A 89 10.10 -5.06 -18.27
CA ALA A 89 10.71 -5.65 -17.09
C ALA A 89 10.17 -7.05 -16.75
N TYR A 90 9.03 -7.43 -17.31
CA TYR A 90 8.36 -8.72 -17.12
C TYR A 90 8.43 -9.64 -18.34
N ALA A 91 9.24 -9.33 -19.35
CA ALA A 91 9.42 -10.15 -20.56
C ALA A 91 9.85 -11.60 -20.26
N PHE A 92 10.46 -11.85 -19.09
CA PHE A 92 10.80 -13.20 -18.65
C PHE A 92 9.59 -14.13 -18.50
N LEU A 93 8.36 -13.62 -18.44
CA LEU A 93 7.16 -14.43 -18.37
C LEU A 93 6.98 -15.31 -19.62
N ASP A 94 7.47 -14.87 -20.77
CA ASP A 94 7.42 -15.60 -22.03
C ASP A 94 8.47 -16.70 -22.14
N GLU A 95 9.46 -16.73 -21.25
CA GLU A 95 10.55 -17.73 -21.24
C GLU A 95 10.09 -19.07 -20.63
N TYR A 96 8.97 -19.06 -19.90
CA TYR A 96 8.49 -20.22 -19.14
C TYR A 96 7.06 -20.61 -19.51
N GLU A 97 6.90 -21.83 -19.98
CA GLU A 97 5.56 -22.40 -20.25
C GLU A 97 4.76 -22.64 -18.96
N LYS A 98 5.44 -23.07 -17.91
CA LYS A 98 4.88 -23.31 -16.56
C LYS A 98 5.61 -22.48 -15.50
N ALA A 99 4.99 -22.34 -14.35
CA ALA A 99 5.62 -21.66 -13.22
C ALA A 99 6.96 -22.33 -12.86
N PRO A 100 8.04 -21.55 -12.71
CA PRO A 100 9.30 -22.05 -12.17
C PRO A 100 9.16 -22.52 -10.72
N ASP A 101 10.11 -23.38 -10.25
CA ASP A 101 10.10 -23.91 -8.88
C ASP A 101 10.06 -22.85 -7.78
N SER A 102 10.55 -21.64 -8.06
CA SER A 102 10.57 -20.49 -7.15
C SER A 102 9.30 -19.64 -7.20
N VAL A 103 8.24 -20.12 -7.84
CA VAL A 103 6.97 -19.37 -7.99
C VAL A 103 5.79 -20.27 -7.71
N ASN A 104 4.85 -19.78 -6.88
CA ASN A 104 3.56 -20.44 -6.72
C ASN A 104 2.80 -20.44 -8.05
N PRO A 105 2.37 -21.61 -8.58
CA PRO A 105 1.73 -21.69 -9.90
C PRO A 105 0.46 -20.86 -10.04
N SER A 106 -0.32 -20.70 -8.99
CA SER A 106 -1.53 -19.88 -9.00
C SER A 106 -1.19 -18.40 -9.18
N LEU A 107 -0.18 -17.89 -8.44
CA LEU A 107 0.32 -16.53 -8.62
C LEU A 107 0.93 -16.32 -10.02
N TRP A 108 1.55 -17.35 -10.59
CA TRP A 108 2.10 -17.30 -11.94
C TRP A 108 1.02 -17.03 -13.01
N GLU A 109 -0.10 -17.76 -12.95
CA GLU A 109 -1.24 -17.52 -13.87
C GLU A 109 -1.82 -16.12 -13.66
N ASN A 110 -2.00 -15.69 -12.41
CA ASN A 110 -2.46 -14.33 -12.14
C ASN A 110 -1.47 -13.27 -12.67
N THR A 111 -0.16 -13.52 -12.57
CA THR A 111 0.86 -12.61 -13.11
C THR A 111 0.76 -12.51 -14.64
N LYS A 112 0.61 -13.63 -15.35
CA LYS A 112 0.41 -13.64 -16.80
C LYS A 112 -0.84 -12.88 -17.22
N ASN A 113 -1.95 -13.06 -16.49
CA ASN A 113 -3.20 -12.34 -16.78
C ASN A 113 -3.06 -10.83 -16.55
N ASN A 114 -2.36 -10.39 -15.48
CA ASN A 114 -2.10 -8.98 -15.22
C ASN A 114 -1.07 -8.35 -16.17
N HIS A 115 -0.24 -9.16 -16.84
CA HIS A 115 0.69 -8.68 -17.85
C HIS A 115 0.02 -8.40 -19.20
N VAL A 116 -1.25 -8.74 -19.39
CA VAL A 116 -2.02 -8.35 -20.57
C VAL A 116 -2.37 -6.87 -20.50
N TYR A 117 -1.77 -6.05 -21.36
CA TYR A 117 -1.88 -4.59 -21.31
C TYR A 117 -2.33 -3.98 -22.64
N GLY A 118 -2.85 -2.77 -22.60
CA GLY A 118 -3.30 -2.01 -23.78
C GLY A 118 -4.63 -1.29 -23.56
N LEU A 119 -5.28 -0.94 -24.69
CA LEU A 119 -6.63 -0.37 -24.75
C LEU A 119 -7.63 -1.48 -25.07
N PHE A 120 -8.69 -1.59 -24.28
CA PHE A 120 -9.70 -2.62 -24.38
C PHE A 120 -11.10 -2.02 -24.46
N GLU A 121 -11.98 -2.61 -25.27
CA GLU A 121 -13.40 -2.35 -25.23
C GLU A 121 -14.06 -3.22 -24.16
N VAL A 122 -14.71 -2.58 -23.18
CA VAL A 122 -15.52 -3.24 -22.15
C VAL A 122 -16.93 -3.52 -22.69
N SER A 123 -17.53 -2.50 -23.28
CA SER A 123 -18.78 -2.55 -24.07
C SER A 123 -18.80 -1.36 -25.02
N ASP A 124 -19.73 -1.33 -25.98
CA ASP A 124 -19.84 -0.19 -26.89
C ASP A 124 -19.99 1.13 -26.11
N GLY A 125 -19.00 1.99 -26.22
CA GLY A 125 -18.89 3.26 -25.50
C GLY A 125 -18.14 3.24 -24.15
N ILE A 126 -17.70 2.07 -23.65
CA ILE A 126 -16.85 1.98 -22.44
C ILE A 126 -15.52 1.34 -22.82
N TYR A 127 -14.42 2.06 -22.56
CA TYR A 127 -13.07 1.62 -22.90
C TYR A 127 -12.14 1.73 -21.70
N GLN A 128 -11.24 0.77 -21.55
CA GLN A 128 -10.33 0.68 -20.41
C GLN A 128 -8.88 0.52 -20.87
N VAL A 129 -7.99 1.34 -20.32
CA VAL A 129 -6.54 1.15 -20.45
C VAL A 129 -6.05 0.37 -19.24
N ARG A 130 -5.45 -0.79 -19.50
CA ARG A 130 -4.90 -1.70 -18.49
C ARG A 130 -3.40 -1.87 -18.65
N GLY A 131 -2.70 -2.12 -17.53
CA GLY A 131 -1.27 -2.39 -17.51
C GLY A 131 -0.37 -1.18 -17.72
N TYR A 132 -0.92 0.03 -17.73
CA TYR A 132 -0.15 1.29 -17.77
C TYR A 132 0.27 1.77 -16.39
N ASP A 133 -0.28 1.15 -15.36
CA ASP A 133 0.05 1.26 -13.94
C ASP A 133 -0.52 0.04 -13.22
N MET A 134 -0.57 0.04 -11.90
CA MET A 134 -1.23 -0.98 -11.10
C MET A 134 -2.75 -0.94 -11.29
N ALA A 135 -3.34 0.25 -11.27
CA ALA A 135 -4.77 0.47 -11.52
C ALA A 135 -5.08 0.62 -13.02
N ASN A 136 -6.35 0.65 -13.35
CA ASN A 136 -6.90 0.86 -14.70
C ASN A 136 -7.44 2.29 -14.83
N LEU A 137 -7.32 2.87 -16.03
CA LEU A 137 -8.02 4.08 -16.41
C LEU A 137 -9.15 3.71 -17.36
N THR A 138 -10.38 4.12 -17.04
CA THR A 138 -11.55 3.85 -17.89
C THR A 138 -12.13 5.15 -18.44
N VAL A 139 -12.56 5.14 -19.69
CA VAL A 139 -13.31 6.24 -20.30
C VAL A 139 -14.66 5.75 -20.79
N VAL A 140 -15.68 6.56 -20.51
CA VAL A 140 -17.04 6.36 -21.01
C VAL A 140 -17.36 7.47 -21.99
N LYS A 141 -17.86 7.09 -23.17
CA LYS A 141 -18.18 8.02 -24.25
C LYS A 141 -19.53 8.69 -23.96
N GLY A 142 -19.49 10.00 -23.78
CA GLY A 142 -20.68 10.84 -23.79
C GLY A 142 -21.03 11.31 -25.21
N ASP A 143 -22.01 12.21 -25.31
CA ASP A 143 -22.46 12.78 -26.59
C ASP A 143 -21.34 13.57 -27.29
N THR A 144 -20.49 14.25 -26.52
CA THR A 144 -19.49 15.19 -27.04
C THR A 144 -18.07 15.03 -26.47
N GLY A 145 -17.88 14.14 -25.45
CA GLY A 145 -16.59 13.99 -24.80
C GLY A 145 -16.46 12.70 -23.98
N TRP A 146 -15.42 12.65 -23.16
CA TRP A 146 -15.10 11.54 -22.28
C TRP A 146 -15.48 11.82 -20.83
N ILE A 147 -16.08 10.86 -20.17
CA ILE A 147 -16.17 10.77 -18.70
C ILE A 147 -15.06 9.80 -18.28
N VAL A 148 -14.12 10.27 -17.45
CA VAL A 148 -12.96 9.48 -17.02
C VAL A 148 -13.21 8.91 -15.65
N PHE A 149 -12.99 7.61 -15.47
CA PHE A 149 -13.08 6.88 -14.21
C PHE A 149 -11.68 6.45 -13.78
N ASP A 150 -11.23 6.97 -12.65
CA ASP A 150 -9.89 6.87 -12.08
C ASP A 150 -8.79 7.38 -13.03
N THR A 151 -7.65 7.72 -12.45
CA THR A 151 -6.60 8.44 -13.20
C THR A 151 -5.20 7.86 -12.97
N LEU A 152 -5.07 6.60 -12.56
CA LEU A 152 -3.80 5.94 -12.26
C LEU A 152 -2.99 6.62 -11.15
N MET A 153 -1.82 6.08 -10.84
CA MET A 153 -0.92 6.59 -9.78
C MET A 153 -0.16 7.84 -10.22
N SER A 154 0.27 7.91 -11.47
CA SER A 154 1.15 8.99 -11.92
C SER A 154 0.64 9.73 -13.15
N VAL A 155 1.01 11.02 -13.21
CA VAL A 155 0.70 11.93 -14.31
C VAL A 155 1.19 11.38 -15.65
N GLU A 156 2.40 10.86 -15.67
CA GLU A 156 3.04 10.33 -16.87
C GLU A 156 2.31 9.10 -17.41
N CYS A 157 1.89 8.19 -16.52
CA CYS A 157 1.10 7.01 -16.90
C CYS A 157 -0.28 7.40 -17.44
N SER A 158 -0.96 8.36 -16.78
CA SER A 158 -2.25 8.86 -17.22
C SER A 158 -2.16 9.56 -18.59
N GLN A 159 -1.14 10.37 -18.80
CA GLN A 159 -0.90 11.00 -20.10
C GLN A 159 -0.69 9.96 -21.21
N ALA A 160 0.09 8.91 -20.94
CA ALA A 160 0.32 7.83 -21.90
C ALA A 160 -0.97 7.05 -22.19
N ALA A 161 -1.80 6.78 -21.16
CA ALA A 161 -3.09 6.13 -21.31
C ALA A 161 -4.05 6.98 -22.16
N MET A 162 -4.17 8.28 -21.88
CA MET A 162 -5.00 9.20 -22.67
C MET A 162 -4.50 9.34 -24.12
N GLN A 163 -3.19 9.32 -24.35
CA GLN A 163 -2.63 9.29 -25.71
C GLN A 163 -2.99 8.02 -26.47
N LEU A 164 -3.01 6.86 -25.81
CA LEU A 164 -3.44 5.61 -26.44
C LEU A 164 -4.93 5.65 -26.82
N ILE A 165 -5.76 6.23 -25.96
CA ILE A 165 -7.19 6.47 -26.22
C ILE A 165 -7.34 7.44 -27.42
N GLU A 166 -6.66 8.58 -27.41
CA GLU A 166 -6.72 9.57 -28.49
C GLU A 166 -6.28 8.98 -29.85
N LYS A 167 -5.22 8.18 -29.85
CA LYS A 167 -4.71 7.50 -31.06
C LYS A 167 -5.76 6.60 -31.71
N ASN A 168 -6.52 5.85 -30.92
CA ASN A 168 -7.40 4.78 -31.42
C ASN A 168 -8.87 5.21 -31.57
N LEU A 169 -9.35 6.07 -30.67
CA LEU A 169 -10.76 6.45 -30.58
C LEU A 169 -11.02 7.90 -30.97
N GLY A 170 -9.96 8.69 -31.18
CA GLY A 170 -10.04 10.11 -31.53
C GLY A 170 -9.93 11.04 -30.32
N LYS A 171 -9.69 12.32 -30.62
CA LYS A 171 -9.53 13.36 -29.60
C LYS A 171 -10.87 13.96 -29.23
N PHE A 172 -11.28 13.76 -27.99
CA PHE A 172 -12.49 14.33 -27.41
C PHE A 172 -12.16 15.02 -26.08
N PRO A 173 -12.87 16.12 -25.72
CA PRO A 173 -12.66 16.79 -24.43
C PRO A 173 -13.09 15.91 -23.27
N VAL A 174 -12.44 16.06 -22.13
CA VAL A 174 -12.92 15.49 -20.85
C VAL A 174 -14.09 16.30 -20.34
N LYS A 175 -15.18 15.62 -19.93
CA LYS A 175 -16.42 16.22 -19.43
C LYS A 175 -16.56 16.13 -17.93
N ALA A 176 -16.02 15.08 -17.32
CA ALA A 176 -15.91 14.90 -15.89
C ALA A 176 -14.82 13.86 -15.57
N VAL A 177 -14.29 13.95 -14.35
CA VAL A 177 -13.43 12.92 -13.76
C VAL A 177 -14.13 12.37 -12.53
N ILE A 178 -14.28 11.06 -12.45
CA ILE A 178 -14.90 10.33 -11.35
C ILE A 178 -13.80 9.50 -10.68
N ILE A 179 -13.56 9.72 -9.39
CA ILE A 179 -12.59 8.97 -8.61
C ILE A 179 -13.32 8.01 -7.68
N SER A 180 -12.96 6.74 -7.76
CA SER A 180 -13.61 5.67 -7.00
C SER A 180 -13.47 5.83 -5.48
N HIS A 181 -12.26 6.13 -5.02
CA HIS A 181 -11.93 6.16 -3.61
C HIS A 181 -10.62 6.92 -3.30
N SER A 182 -10.23 6.93 -2.04
CA SER A 182 -9.19 7.81 -1.49
C SER A 182 -7.74 7.33 -1.62
N HIS A 183 -7.45 6.27 -2.42
CA HIS A 183 -6.08 5.80 -2.64
C HIS A 183 -5.40 6.47 -3.84
N ALA A 184 -4.08 6.63 -3.74
CA ALA A 184 -3.31 7.44 -4.68
C ALA A 184 -3.23 6.86 -6.10
N ASP A 185 -3.32 5.56 -6.27
CA ASP A 185 -3.30 4.88 -7.57
C ASP A 185 -4.60 5.06 -8.37
N HIS A 186 -5.61 5.73 -7.80
CA HIS A 186 -6.86 6.09 -8.48
C HIS A 186 -6.96 7.58 -8.82
N PHE A 187 -6.28 8.46 -8.05
CA PHE A 187 -6.33 9.90 -8.28
C PHE A 187 -4.98 10.54 -8.66
N GLY A 188 -3.87 9.86 -8.39
CA GLY A 188 -2.54 10.47 -8.45
C GLY A 188 -2.14 11.01 -9.81
N GLY A 189 -2.67 10.45 -10.87
CA GLY A 189 -2.43 10.88 -12.25
C GLY A 189 -3.37 11.96 -12.79
N ILE A 190 -4.25 12.56 -11.98
CA ILE A 190 -5.30 13.47 -12.46
C ILE A 190 -4.77 14.64 -13.32
N ALA A 191 -3.59 15.19 -13.01
CA ALA A 191 -2.97 16.23 -13.83
C ALA A 191 -2.47 15.71 -15.21
N GLY A 192 -2.51 14.40 -15.45
CA GLY A 192 -2.31 13.80 -16.77
C GLY A 192 -3.57 13.74 -17.63
N VAL A 193 -4.73 13.90 -16.99
CA VAL A 193 -6.06 13.84 -17.62
C VAL A 193 -6.62 15.24 -17.88
N MET A 194 -6.41 16.19 -16.95
CA MET A 194 -6.93 17.55 -17.04
C MET A 194 -5.99 18.56 -16.37
N GLU A 195 -6.11 19.84 -16.74
CA GLU A 195 -5.45 20.93 -16.02
C GLU A 195 -6.27 21.34 -14.78
N GLU A 196 -5.60 21.71 -13.68
CA GLU A 196 -6.30 22.15 -12.45
C GLU A 196 -7.17 23.41 -12.69
N ALA A 197 -6.71 24.31 -13.59
CA ALA A 197 -7.44 25.50 -13.98
C ALA A 197 -8.78 25.22 -14.69
N ASP A 198 -8.96 24.00 -15.22
CA ASP A 198 -10.21 23.60 -15.89
C ASP A 198 -11.21 22.93 -14.94
N LYS A 199 -10.83 22.72 -13.69
CA LYS A 199 -11.71 22.17 -12.64
C LYS A 199 -12.91 23.12 -12.41
N ALA A 200 -14.09 22.52 -12.20
CA ALA A 200 -15.30 23.26 -11.87
C ALA A 200 -15.24 23.89 -10.47
N ASP A 201 -16.00 24.95 -10.26
CA ASP A 201 -16.09 25.64 -8.99
C ASP A 201 -16.96 24.83 -8.00
N PRO A 202 -16.42 24.40 -6.84
CA PRO A 202 -17.15 23.60 -5.85
C PRO A 202 -18.30 24.35 -5.16
N SER A 203 -18.40 25.67 -5.31
CA SER A 203 -19.54 26.46 -4.78
C SER A 203 -20.82 26.35 -5.62
N LEU A 204 -20.71 25.81 -6.85
CA LEU A 204 -21.83 25.62 -7.77
C LEU A 204 -22.49 24.24 -7.57
N SER A 205 -23.78 24.14 -7.88
CA SER A 205 -24.46 22.84 -7.99
C SER A 205 -23.85 22.00 -9.11
N ILE A 206 -24.07 20.69 -9.11
CA ILE A 206 -23.51 19.81 -10.17
C ILE A 206 -24.03 20.21 -11.55
N GLU A 207 -25.31 20.61 -11.66
CA GLU A 207 -25.90 21.07 -12.91
C GLU A 207 -25.23 22.38 -13.41
N GLU A 208 -24.95 23.32 -12.50
CA GLU A 208 -24.25 24.55 -12.83
C GLU A 208 -22.79 24.28 -13.22
N GLN A 209 -22.11 23.35 -12.53
CA GLN A 209 -20.76 22.92 -12.89
C GLN A 209 -20.71 22.35 -14.31
N LEU A 210 -21.61 21.43 -14.65
CA LEU A 210 -21.73 20.83 -15.99
C LEU A 210 -22.06 21.87 -17.07
N ALA A 211 -22.92 22.85 -16.74
CA ALA A 211 -23.28 23.95 -17.66
C ALA A 211 -22.15 24.98 -17.84
N SER A 212 -21.21 25.08 -16.93
CA SER A 212 -20.11 26.06 -16.95
C SER A 212 -19.06 25.82 -18.04
N GLY A 213 -19.00 24.61 -18.60
CA GLY A 213 -17.94 24.16 -19.50
C GLY A 213 -16.63 23.81 -18.81
N LYS A 214 -16.61 23.81 -17.47
CA LYS A 214 -15.52 23.31 -16.63
C LYS A 214 -15.72 21.82 -16.32
N ILE A 215 -14.71 21.18 -15.79
CA ILE A 215 -14.65 19.73 -15.57
C ILE A 215 -14.94 19.44 -14.09
N PRO A 216 -16.10 18.87 -13.74
CA PRO A 216 -16.34 18.37 -12.39
C PRO A 216 -15.37 17.22 -12.03
N VAL A 217 -14.84 17.29 -10.82
CA VAL A 217 -14.12 16.17 -10.17
C VAL A 217 -15.06 15.63 -9.10
N ILE A 218 -15.59 14.43 -9.34
CA ILE A 218 -16.64 13.80 -8.55
C ILE A 218 -16.04 12.66 -7.73
N THR A 219 -16.27 12.66 -6.42
CA THR A 219 -15.72 11.67 -5.49
C THR A 219 -16.76 11.23 -4.46
N PRO A 220 -16.57 10.13 -3.73
CA PRO A 220 -17.37 9.86 -2.55
C PRO A 220 -17.10 10.88 -1.44
N GLU A 221 -18.11 11.11 -0.57
CA GLU A 221 -17.99 11.98 0.60
C GLU A 221 -16.81 11.58 1.50
N GLY A 222 -16.06 12.58 1.99
CA GLY A 222 -14.88 12.37 2.85
C GLY A 222 -13.59 12.05 2.10
N PHE A 223 -13.62 12.00 0.77
CA PHE A 223 -12.44 11.67 -0.06
C PHE A 223 -11.20 12.47 0.32
N THR A 224 -11.30 13.80 0.40
CA THR A 224 -10.14 14.65 0.69
C THR A 224 -9.53 14.35 2.06
N GLU A 225 -10.38 14.22 3.08
CA GLU A 225 -9.95 13.97 4.46
C GLU A 225 -9.20 12.64 4.55
N HIS A 226 -9.76 11.55 4.01
CA HIS A 226 -9.17 10.22 4.06
C HIS A 226 -7.91 10.10 3.21
N SER A 227 -7.90 10.65 1.99
CA SER A 227 -6.71 10.69 1.14
C SER A 227 -5.54 11.37 1.84
N VAL A 228 -5.78 12.48 2.51
CA VAL A 228 -4.73 13.24 3.15
C VAL A 228 -4.27 12.60 4.47
N LYS A 229 -5.18 12.17 5.34
CA LYS A 229 -4.81 11.52 6.60
C LYS A 229 -3.92 10.31 6.35
N GLU A 230 -4.27 9.49 5.41
CA GLU A 230 -3.50 8.29 5.09
C GLU A 230 -2.13 8.62 4.51
N ASN A 231 -2.06 9.49 3.50
CA ASN A 231 -0.81 9.74 2.78
C ASN A 231 0.11 10.77 3.46
N VAL A 232 -0.38 11.58 4.39
CA VAL A 232 0.38 12.67 5.00
C VAL A 232 0.74 12.40 6.46
N TYR A 233 -0.25 12.08 7.33
CA TYR A 233 -0.01 11.99 8.78
C TYR A 233 0.99 10.89 9.16
N ALA A 234 0.84 9.68 8.62
CA ALA A 234 1.75 8.56 8.79
C ALA A 234 2.57 8.26 7.51
N GLY A 235 2.56 9.16 6.53
CA GLY A 235 3.05 8.92 5.17
C GLY A 235 4.48 8.41 5.08
N LYS A 236 5.39 8.88 5.94
CA LYS A 236 6.77 8.36 5.98
C LYS A 236 6.85 6.91 6.46
N GLY A 237 6.11 6.56 7.52
CA GLY A 237 6.02 5.19 8.01
C GLY A 237 5.39 4.26 6.98
N MET A 238 4.27 4.68 6.41
CA MET A 238 3.57 3.92 5.36
C MET A 238 4.43 3.77 4.10
N GLY A 239 5.11 4.83 3.65
CA GLY A 239 6.01 4.79 2.49
C GLY A 239 7.16 3.79 2.67
N ARG A 240 7.76 3.70 3.87
CA ARG A 240 8.77 2.69 4.16
C ARG A 240 8.20 1.27 4.08
N ARG A 241 7.03 1.03 4.66
CA ARG A 241 6.35 -0.27 4.64
C ARG A 241 5.83 -0.63 3.26
N SER A 242 5.42 0.37 2.45
CA SER A 242 5.02 0.18 1.04
C SER A 242 6.13 -0.46 0.20
N ASN A 243 7.40 -0.15 0.48
CA ASN A 243 8.50 -0.76 -0.26
C ASN A 243 8.62 -2.26 -0.03
N TYR A 244 8.21 -2.75 1.14
CA TYR A 244 8.08 -4.17 1.41
C TYR A 244 6.86 -4.74 0.69
N GLN A 245 5.68 -4.22 0.96
CA GLN A 245 4.42 -4.73 0.39
C GLN A 245 4.42 -4.79 -1.13
N TYR A 246 4.89 -3.72 -1.78
CA TYR A 246 4.89 -3.63 -3.26
C TYR A 246 6.20 -4.06 -3.90
N GLY A 247 7.18 -4.49 -3.11
CA GLY A 247 8.47 -4.93 -3.62
C GLY A 247 9.16 -3.89 -4.50
N VAL A 248 9.07 -2.60 -4.13
CA VAL A 248 9.55 -1.49 -4.96
C VAL A 248 11.04 -1.61 -5.28
N LEU A 249 11.82 -2.16 -4.34
CA LEU A 249 13.27 -2.34 -4.47
C LEU A 249 13.67 -3.72 -5.03
N LEU A 250 12.69 -4.60 -5.31
CA LEU A 250 12.96 -5.90 -5.91
C LEU A 250 12.99 -5.80 -7.43
N THR A 251 13.94 -6.47 -8.04
CA THR A 251 13.97 -6.65 -9.49
C THR A 251 12.86 -7.62 -9.90
N PRO A 252 12.03 -7.30 -10.94
CA PRO A 252 11.10 -8.27 -11.51
C PRO A 252 11.82 -9.54 -11.97
N GLY A 253 11.25 -10.71 -11.68
CA GLY A 253 11.87 -11.98 -12.05
C GLY A 253 11.32 -13.18 -11.26
N VAL A 254 11.70 -14.37 -11.66
CA VAL A 254 11.23 -15.62 -11.06
C VAL A 254 11.68 -15.82 -9.60
N THR A 255 12.77 -15.17 -9.19
CA THR A 255 13.25 -15.12 -7.80
C THR A 255 13.01 -13.74 -7.16
N GLY A 256 12.37 -12.82 -7.86
CA GLY A 256 12.09 -11.45 -7.45
C GLY A 256 10.60 -11.12 -7.45
N LYS A 257 10.28 -9.87 -7.83
CA LYS A 257 8.92 -9.34 -7.86
C LYS A 257 8.12 -9.95 -9.02
N LEU A 258 6.85 -10.26 -8.72
CA LEU A 258 5.81 -10.64 -9.67
C LEU A 258 4.63 -9.66 -9.56
N ALA A 259 3.45 -10.02 -10.11
CA ALA A 259 2.24 -9.23 -9.91
C ALA A 259 1.87 -9.11 -8.43
N GLN A 260 1.13 -8.04 -8.13
CA GLN A 260 0.59 -7.75 -6.80
C GLN A 260 -0.79 -8.39 -6.56
N GLY A 261 -1.28 -9.19 -7.52
CA GLY A 261 -2.65 -9.68 -7.52
C GLY A 261 -3.63 -8.71 -8.19
N ILE A 262 -3.52 -7.42 -7.93
CA ILE A 262 -4.35 -6.35 -8.48
C ILE A 262 -3.68 -5.58 -9.63
N GLY A 263 -2.52 -6.00 -10.07
CA GLY A 263 -1.72 -5.39 -11.15
C GLY A 263 -0.26 -5.76 -11.02
N MET A 264 0.59 -5.28 -11.94
CA MET A 264 2.01 -5.64 -11.96
C MET A 264 2.85 -4.89 -10.91
N GLY A 265 2.44 -3.69 -10.53
CA GLY A 265 3.13 -2.83 -9.54
C GLY A 265 2.75 -1.38 -9.70
N GLN A 266 3.33 -0.52 -8.87
CA GLN A 266 3.10 0.92 -8.87
C GLN A 266 4.13 1.63 -9.74
N SER A 267 3.71 2.64 -10.51
CA SER A 267 4.61 3.56 -11.19
C SER A 267 5.32 4.49 -10.20
N THR A 268 6.48 5.01 -10.59
CA THR A 268 7.30 5.91 -9.76
C THR A 268 7.31 7.36 -10.25
N GLY A 269 6.29 7.74 -11.03
CA GLY A 269 6.14 9.07 -11.61
C GLY A 269 5.66 10.16 -10.65
N THR A 270 5.13 11.22 -11.21
CA THR A 270 4.64 12.38 -10.47
C THR A 270 3.22 12.14 -9.96
N VAL A 271 3.00 12.27 -8.65
CA VAL A 271 1.67 12.19 -8.04
C VAL A 271 1.10 13.59 -7.86
N SER A 272 -0.10 13.81 -8.38
CA SER A 272 -0.89 15.04 -8.25
C SER A 272 -2.15 14.80 -7.42
N PHE A 273 -2.75 15.86 -6.94
CA PHE A 273 -4.01 15.80 -6.19
C PHE A 273 -4.82 17.07 -6.48
N PHE A 274 -6.09 16.88 -6.90
CA PHE A 274 -7.05 17.95 -7.02
C PHE A 274 -8.19 17.73 -6.02
N THR A 275 -8.52 18.77 -5.27
CA THR A 275 -9.69 18.70 -4.41
C THR A 275 -10.95 18.49 -5.25
N PRO A 276 -11.89 17.63 -4.83
CA PRO A 276 -13.13 17.43 -5.58
C PRO A 276 -13.93 18.73 -5.71
N SER A 277 -14.68 18.84 -6.79
CA SER A 277 -15.67 19.91 -6.95
C SER A 277 -17.08 19.46 -6.56
N TYR A 278 -17.31 18.14 -6.51
CA TYR A 278 -18.58 17.55 -6.09
C TYR A 278 -18.35 16.23 -5.35
N GLU A 279 -19.07 16.04 -4.25
CA GLU A 279 -19.04 14.79 -3.47
C GLU A 279 -20.40 14.11 -3.51
N ILE A 280 -20.41 12.81 -3.82
CA ILE A 280 -21.58 11.95 -3.71
C ILE A 280 -21.81 11.64 -2.23
N ARG A 281 -23.01 11.94 -1.72
CA ARG A 281 -23.32 11.86 -0.28
C ARG A 281 -24.33 10.80 0.10
N GLN A 282 -25.00 10.19 -0.88
CA GLN A 282 -25.97 9.13 -0.61
C GLN A 282 -26.01 8.09 -1.71
N THR A 283 -26.23 6.84 -1.33
CA THR A 283 -26.52 5.76 -2.27
C THR A 283 -27.81 6.02 -3.02
N GLY A 284 -27.80 5.81 -4.35
CA GLY A 284 -28.92 6.08 -5.26
C GLY A 284 -28.94 7.51 -5.80
N GLU A 285 -27.94 8.34 -5.46
CA GLU A 285 -27.77 9.64 -6.11
C GLU A 285 -27.44 9.44 -7.60
N THR A 286 -28.06 10.25 -8.46
CA THR A 286 -27.90 10.17 -9.91
C THR A 286 -27.40 11.50 -10.47
N VAL A 287 -26.47 11.41 -11.44
CA VAL A 287 -25.97 12.56 -12.19
C VAL A 287 -25.94 12.20 -13.67
N THR A 288 -26.45 13.08 -14.53
CA THR A 288 -26.33 12.91 -15.98
C THR A 288 -25.22 13.79 -16.52
N ILE A 289 -24.20 13.18 -17.11
CA ILE A 289 -23.01 13.85 -17.63
C ILE A 289 -22.93 13.60 -19.14
N ASP A 290 -22.96 14.66 -19.93
CA ASP A 290 -22.83 14.58 -21.41
C ASP A 290 -23.71 13.48 -22.05
N GLY A 291 -24.97 13.35 -21.58
CA GLY A 291 -25.96 12.36 -22.05
C GLY A 291 -25.88 10.99 -21.37
N VAL A 292 -24.90 10.72 -20.51
CA VAL A 292 -24.76 9.47 -19.77
C VAL A 292 -25.30 9.62 -18.36
N GLU A 293 -26.28 8.79 -17.99
CA GLU A 293 -26.80 8.70 -16.62
C GLU A 293 -25.89 7.80 -15.77
N LEU A 294 -25.55 8.25 -14.57
CA LEU A 294 -24.73 7.57 -13.59
C LEU A 294 -25.50 7.51 -12.26
N GLU A 295 -25.66 6.32 -11.69
CA GLU A 295 -26.21 6.12 -10.34
C GLU A 295 -25.10 5.61 -9.44
N PHE A 296 -24.94 6.22 -8.25
CA PHE A 296 -23.84 5.92 -7.34
C PHE A 296 -24.31 5.10 -6.14
N GLN A 297 -23.49 4.13 -5.74
CA GLN A 297 -23.64 3.39 -4.50
C GLN A 297 -22.43 3.65 -3.62
N LEU A 298 -22.60 4.30 -2.47
CA LEU A 298 -21.54 4.48 -1.48
C LEU A 298 -21.23 3.17 -0.77
N THR A 299 -19.94 2.87 -0.60
CA THR A 299 -19.42 1.65 0.02
C THR A 299 -18.34 1.97 1.08
N PRO A 300 -18.58 2.90 2.02
CA PRO A 300 -17.56 3.35 2.96
C PRO A 300 -17.08 2.22 3.87
N GLY A 301 -15.76 2.21 4.16
CA GLY A 301 -15.14 1.22 5.04
C GLY A 301 -14.92 -0.16 4.41
N THR A 302 -15.06 -0.25 3.07
CA THR A 302 -14.66 -1.42 2.28
C THR A 302 -13.17 -1.31 1.95
N GLU A 303 -12.78 -1.17 0.68
CA GLU A 303 -11.38 -1.03 0.29
C GLU A 303 -10.77 0.27 0.85
N ALA A 304 -11.55 1.34 0.86
CA ALA A 304 -11.20 2.62 1.49
C ALA A 304 -12.32 3.12 2.42
N PRO A 305 -11.98 4.05 3.36
CA PRO A 305 -12.99 4.71 4.18
C PRO A 305 -14.02 5.49 3.38
N ALA A 306 -13.61 6.08 2.25
CA ALA A 306 -14.47 6.77 1.29
C ALA A 306 -14.35 6.06 -0.07
N GLU A 307 -15.40 5.34 -0.47
CA GLU A 307 -15.45 4.58 -1.72
C GLU A 307 -16.87 4.53 -2.29
N MET A 308 -16.99 4.37 -3.62
CA MET A 308 -18.27 4.23 -4.31
C MET A 308 -18.20 3.35 -5.55
N ASN A 309 -19.24 2.56 -5.77
CA ASN A 309 -19.56 1.91 -7.06
C ASN A 309 -20.40 2.82 -7.94
N THR A 310 -20.41 2.59 -9.26
CA THR A 310 -21.24 3.36 -10.20
C THR A 310 -21.96 2.44 -11.18
N TRP A 311 -23.29 2.60 -11.27
CA TRP A 311 -24.14 1.95 -12.24
C TRP A 311 -24.38 2.83 -13.47
N LEU A 312 -24.22 2.29 -14.66
CA LEU A 312 -24.45 2.94 -15.95
C LEU A 312 -25.64 2.24 -16.65
N PRO A 313 -26.88 2.71 -16.45
CA PRO A 313 -28.07 1.99 -16.92
C PRO A 313 -28.13 1.81 -18.43
N GLN A 314 -27.69 2.79 -19.24
CA GLN A 314 -27.68 2.71 -20.70
C GLN A 314 -26.83 1.55 -21.22
N TYR A 315 -25.76 1.24 -20.51
CA TYR A 315 -24.77 0.20 -20.87
C TYR A 315 -25.03 -1.12 -20.14
N LYS A 316 -25.95 -1.14 -19.15
CA LYS A 316 -26.12 -2.24 -18.20
C LYS A 316 -24.78 -2.65 -17.59
N ALA A 317 -23.96 -1.68 -17.29
CA ALA A 317 -22.59 -1.83 -16.82
C ALA A 317 -22.47 -1.34 -15.37
N LEU A 318 -21.80 -2.14 -14.54
CA LEU A 318 -21.54 -1.83 -13.14
C LEU A 318 -20.04 -1.65 -12.92
N TRP A 319 -19.63 -0.42 -12.62
CA TRP A 319 -18.27 -0.16 -12.14
C TRP A 319 -18.20 -0.44 -10.65
N LEU A 320 -17.31 -1.33 -10.26
CA LEU A 320 -17.20 -1.84 -8.90
C LEU A 320 -16.04 -1.22 -8.12
N ALA A 321 -15.45 -0.14 -8.64
CA ALA A 321 -14.30 0.50 -8.00
C ALA A 321 -13.22 -0.53 -7.66
N GLU A 322 -12.95 -0.78 -6.39
CA GLU A 322 -12.07 -1.85 -5.93
C GLU A 322 -12.80 -2.91 -5.06
N ASN A 323 -14.14 -2.81 -4.98
CA ASN A 323 -14.97 -3.73 -4.20
C ASN A 323 -15.01 -5.17 -4.71
N CYS A 324 -14.77 -5.37 -6.02
CA CYS A 324 -14.60 -6.68 -6.64
C CYS A 324 -13.42 -6.65 -7.61
N ASN A 325 -12.35 -7.31 -7.27
CA ASN A 325 -11.17 -7.50 -8.12
C ASN A 325 -11.04 -8.98 -8.49
N GLY A 326 -10.17 -9.30 -9.42
CA GLY A 326 -9.82 -10.69 -9.79
C GLY A 326 -9.00 -11.42 -8.71
N THR A 327 -9.18 -11.06 -7.45
CA THR A 327 -8.46 -11.59 -6.28
C THR A 327 -9.21 -11.31 -4.99
N LEU A 328 -8.93 -12.08 -3.93
CA LEU A 328 -9.26 -11.69 -2.56
C LEU A 328 -8.45 -10.45 -2.17
N HIS A 329 -9.14 -9.35 -1.89
CA HIS A 329 -8.48 -8.15 -1.39
C HIS A 329 -8.14 -8.26 0.10
N ASN A 330 -7.18 -7.48 0.57
CA ASN A 330 -6.86 -7.45 2.00
C ASN A 330 -7.85 -6.57 2.80
N LEU A 331 -8.18 -7.01 4.01
CA LEU A 331 -8.95 -6.23 5.00
C LEU A 331 -8.05 -5.35 5.88
N TYR A 332 -6.75 -5.53 5.79
CA TYR A 332 -5.71 -4.68 6.36
C TYR A 332 -4.52 -4.66 5.42
N THR A 333 -4.13 -3.48 4.96
CA THR A 333 -2.96 -3.36 4.09
C THR A 333 -1.67 -3.34 4.91
N LEU A 334 -0.66 -4.13 4.49
CA LEU A 334 0.60 -4.30 5.25
C LEU A 334 1.39 -3.00 5.39
N ARG A 335 1.26 -2.07 4.43
CA ARG A 335 1.84 -0.72 4.53
C ARG A 335 1.27 0.09 5.69
N GLY A 336 0.05 -0.20 6.09
CA GLY A 336 -0.71 0.52 7.11
C GLY A 336 -1.88 1.31 6.50
N ALA A 337 -3.04 1.16 7.10
CA ALA A 337 -4.26 1.91 6.87
C ALA A 337 -5.25 1.60 7.99
N GLU A 338 -6.43 2.22 7.96
CA GLU A 338 -7.55 1.79 8.80
C GLU A 338 -7.98 0.36 8.44
N VAL A 339 -8.40 -0.42 9.45
CA VAL A 339 -8.88 -1.79 9.23
C VAL A 339 -10.24 -1.75 8.57
N ARG A 340 -10.39 -2.47 7.48
CA ARG A 340 -11.59 -2.56 6.65
C ARG A 340 -12.64 -3.47 7.28
N ASP A 341 -13.90 -3.30 6.86
CA ASP A 341 -15.03 -4.07 7.37
C ASP A 341 -15.50 -5.15 6.40
N GLY A 342 -15.09 -6.40 6.63
CA GLY A 342 -15.47 -7.52 5.77
C GLY A 342 -16.98 -7.81 5.78
N ALA A 343 -17.69 -7.52 6.88
CA ALA A 343 -19.14 -7.68 6.94
C ALA A 343 -19.86 -6.58 6.14
N ALA A 344 -19.42 -5.30 6.28
CA ALA A 344 -19.93 -4.20 5.49
C ALA A 344 -19.65 -4.42 4.00
N TRP A 345 -18.45 -4.87 3.64
CA TRP A 345 -18.08 -5.20 2.27
C TRP A 345 -19.04 -6.20 1.64
N ALA A 346 -19.29 -7.33 2.32
CA ALA A 346 -20.26 -8.31 1.87
C ALA A 346 -21.69 -7.73 1.75
N SER A 347 -22.08 -6.84 2.67
CA SER A 347 -23.39 -6.17 2.65
C SER A 347 -23.54 -5.27 1.43
N TYR A 348 -22.55 -4.46 1.08
CA TYR A 348 -22.61 -3.59 -0.10
C TYR A 348 -22.63 -4.37 -1.41
N LEU A 349 -21.90 -5.50 -1.50
CA LEU A 349 -21.99 -6.37 -2.67
C LEU A 349 -23.37 -7.01 -2.81
N THR A 350 -24.00 -7.44 -1.72
CA THR A 350 -25.39 -7.95 -1.75
C THR A 350 -26.41 -6.83 -2.05
N GLU A 351 -26.16 -5.61 -1.64
CA GLU A 351 -26.95 -4.44 -2.03
C GLU A 351 -26.82 -4.18 -3.55
N ALA A 352 -25.58 -4.23 -4.10
CA ALA A 352 -25.34 -4.10 -5.54
C ALA A 352 -26.10 -5.16 -6.35
N ILE A 353 -26.11 -6.42 -5.89
CA ILE A 353 -26.93 -7.50 -6.50
C ILE A 353 -28.42 -7.14 -6.46
N SER A 354 -28.92 -6.65 -5.33
CA SER A 354 -30.32 -6.32 -5.16
C SER A 354 -30.76 -5.15 -6.05
N ARG A 355 -29.88 -4.16 -6.27
CA ARG A 355 -30.13 -2.98 -7.10
C ARG A 355 -30.00 -3.29 -8.59
N TYR A 356 -28.90 -3.92 -8.98
CA TYR A 356 -28.45 -3.98 -10.37
C TYR A 356 -28.40 -5.39 -10.95
N GLY A 357 -28.39 -6.43 -10.10
CA GLY A 357 -28.15 -7.82 -10.51
C GLY A 357 -29.14 -8.35 -11.55
N LYS A 358 -30.37 -7.83 -11.61
CA LYS A 358 -31.36 -8.23 -12.62
C LYS A 358 -30.95 -7.79 -14.03
N ASP A 359 -30.37 -6.60 -14.17
CA ASP A 359 -30.17 -5.92 -15.45
C ASP A 359 -28.70 -5.85 -15.87
N VAL A 360 -27.73 -6.12 -14.95
CA VAL A 360 -26.31 -6.03 -15.22
C VAL A 360 -25.89 -7.02 -16.32
N ALA A 361 -25.14 -6.52 -17.29
CA ALA A 361 -24.58 -7.32 -18.40
C ALA A 361 -23.07 -7.45 -18.33
N VAL A 362 -22.40 -6.47 -17.71
CA VAL A 362 -20.95 -6.45 -17.52
C VAL A 362 -20.61 -5.73 -16.22
N SER A 363 -19.63 -6.24 -15.49
CA SER A 363 -18.95 -5.50 -14.42
C SER A 363 -17.53 -5.20 -14.84
N PHE A 364 -17.02 -4.04 -14.42
CA PHE A 364 -15.64 -3.63 -14.61
C PHE A 364 -15.18 -2.87 -13.36
N GLN A 365 -13.89 -2.79 -13.17
CA GLN A 365 -13.29 -2.31 -11.93
C GLN A 365 -11.98 -1.60 -12.19
N SER A 366 -11.45 -1.00 -11.12
CA SER A 366 -10.22 -0.20 -11.18
C SER A 366 -8.94 -1.04 -11.24
N HIS A 367 -9.04 -2.35 -11.03
CA HIS A 367 -7.94 -3.32 -11.17
C HIS A 367 -8.37 -4.55 -11.95
N ASN A 368 -7.41 -5.34 -12.44
CA ASN A 368 -7.65 -6.57 -13.20
C ASN A 368 -8.52 -6.33 -14.46
N TRP A 369 -9.51 -7.17 -14.75
CA TRP A 369 -10.28 -7.21 -15.99
C TRP A 369 -11.79 -7.35 -15.75
N PRO A 370 -12.63 -6.90 -16.69
CA PRO A 370 -14.07 -6.98 -16.58
C PRO A 370 -14.60 -8.43 -16.62
N HIS A 371 -15.83 -8.62 -16.13
CA HIS A 371 -16.60 -9.86 -16.24
C HIS A 371 -17.88 -9.62 -17.01
N TRP A 372 -18.21 -10.49 -17.96
CA TRP A 372 -19.33 -10.34 -18.87
C TRP A 372 -20.37 -11.44 -18.73
N GLY A 373 -21.63 -11.06 -18.81
CA GLY A 373 -22.79 -11.94 -18.71
C GLY A 373 -23.48 -11.83 -17.36
N ASN A 374 -24.80 -11.70 -17.38
CA ASN A 374 -25.58 -11.48 -16.16
C ASN A 374 -25.33 -12.53 -15.06
N ALA A 375 -25.36 -13.82 -15.42
CA ALA A 375 -25.10 -14.90 -14.47
C ALA A 375 -23.67 -14.84 -13.92
N VAL A 376 -22.67 -14.61 -14.78
CA VAL A 376 -21.26 -14.51 -14.39
C VAL A 376 -21.03 -13.35 -13.42
N VAL A 377 -21.59 -12.17 -13.71
CA VAL A 377 -21.45 -10.99 -12.83
C VAL A 377 -22.12 -11.22 -11.48
N ASN A 378 -23.33 -11.80 -11.46
CA ASN A 378 -24.00 -12.14 -10.20
C ASN A 378 -23.20 -13.16 -9.38
N ASP A 379 -22.67 -14.21 -10.02
CA ASP A 379 -21.82 -15.21 -9.34
C ASP A 379 -20.53 -14.57 -8.81
N TYR A 380 -19.92 -13.66 -9.57
CA TYR A 380 -18.75 -12.89 -9.16
C TYR A 380 -19.02 -12.08 -7.88
N LEU A 381 -20.12 -11.33 -7.85
CA LEU A 381 -20.53 -10.55 -6.68
C LEU A 381 -20.87 -11.44 -5.48
N VAL A 382 -21.62 -12.53 -5.70
CA VAL A 382 -22.03 -13.47 -4.64
C VAL A 382 -20.82 -14.15 -4.00
N ASN A 383 -19.91 -14.68 -4.82
CA ASN A 383 -18.74 -15.42 -4.32
C ASN A 383 -17.77 -14.48 -3.60
N THR A 384 -17.57 -13.25 -4.12
CA THR A 384 -16.74 -12.24 -3.45
C THR A 384 -17.35 -11.84 -2.10
N ALA A 385 -18.65 -11.57 -2.05
CA ALA A 385 -19.36 -11.31 -0.78
C ALA A 385 -19.24 -12.48 0.20
N ALA A 386 -19.38 -13.72 -0.30
CA ALA A 386 -19.31 -14.92 0.52
C ALA A 386 -17.93 -15.10 1.17
N VAL A 387 -16.84 -14.80 0.46
CA VAL A 387 -15.48 -14.92 1.02
C VAL A 387 -15.27 -13.92 2.16
N TYR A 388 -15.60 -12.64 1.98
CA TYR A 388 -15.47 -11.64 3.04
C TYR A 388 -16.36 -11.95 4.25
N LYS A 389 -17.61 -12.36 3.96
CA LYS A 389 -18.55 -12.73 5.02
C LYS A 389 -18.08 -13.95 5.80
N TYR A 390 -17.56 -14.99 5.10
CA TYR A 390 -17.03 -16.17 5.73
C TYR A 390 -15.85 -15.86 6.64
N ILE A 391 -14.86 -15.09 6.14
CA ILE A 391 -13.68 -14.72 6.93
C ILE A 391 -14.10 -13.94 8.18
N ASN A 392 -15.00 -12.95 8.01
CA ASN A 392 -15.51 -12.17 9.13
C ASN A 392 -16.19 -13.05 10.20
N ASP A 393 -17.19 -13.85 9.78
CA ASP A 393 -18.03 -14.61 10.70
C ASP A 393 -17.25 -15.75 11.37
N GLN A 394 -16.41 -16.46 10.62
CA GLN A 394 -15.61 -17.55 11.14
C GLN A 394 -14.55 -17.04 12.14
N THR A 395 -13.94 -15.88 11.86
CA THR A 395 -13.02 -15.23 12.80
C THR A 395 -13.75 -14.86 14.10
N LEU A 396 -14.93 -14.25 13.99
CA LEU A 396 -15.73 -13.92 15.19
C LEU A 396 -16.16 -15.16 15.96
N THR A 397 -16.45 -16.26 15.27
CA THR A 397 -16.74 -17.55 15.90
C THR A 397 -15.56 -18.02 16.74
N TYR A 398 -14.36 -17.98 16.20
CA TYR A 398 -13.14 -18.37 16.90
C TYR A 398 -12.78 -17.40 18.05
N ILE A 399 -12.97 -16.10 17.87
CA ILE A 399 -12.82 -15.12 18.96
C ILE A 399 -13.73 -15.48 20.14
N ASN A 400 -15.00 -15.80 19.88
CA ASN A 400 -15.95 -16.20 20.92
C ASN A 400 -15.64 -17.57 21.56
N GLN A 401 -14.81 -18.37 20.94
CA GLN A 401 -14.26 -19.61 21.48
C GLN A 401 -12.97 -19.40 22.29
N GLY A 402 -12.43 -18.17 22.31
CA GLY A 402 -11.26 -17.79 23.11
C GLY A 402 -9.92 -17.89 22.38
N TYR A 403 -9.91 -18.08 21.06
CA TYR A 403 -8.66 -18.12 20.27
C TYR A 403 -8.09 -16.73 20.04
N THR A 404 -6.76 -16.66 20.02
CA THR A 404 -5.99 -15.46 19.72
C THR A 404 -5.88 -15.21 18.21
N SER A 405 -5.42 -14.02 17.83
CA SER A 405 -5.21 -13.64 16.42
C SER A 405 -4.30 -14.63 15.68
N ASP A 406 -3.19 -15.02 16.30
CA ASP A 406 -2.23 -15.93 15.68
C ASP A 406 -2.76 -17.37 15.57
N GLU A 407 -3.47 -17.85 16.58
CA GLU A 407 -4.13 -19.16 16.50
C GLU A 407 -5.18 -19.19 15.39
N ILE A 408 -6.06 -18.18 15.32
CA ILE A 408 -7.10 -18.08 14.28
C ILE A 408 -6.49 -18.06 12.89
N SER A 409 -5.45 -17.27 12.67
CA SER A 409 -4.82 -17.16 11.36
C SER A 409 -4.19 -18.46 10.84
N ASN A 410 -3.84 -19.37 11.75
CA ASN A 410 -3.32 -20.70 11.44
C ASN A 410 -4.40 -21.79 11.33
N MET A 411 -5.63 -21.49 11.76
CA MET A 411 -6.74 -22.45 11.77
C MET A 411 -7.78 -22.21 10.68
N ILE A 412 -7.92 -20.96 10.24
CA ILE A 412 -8.99 -20.57 9.33
C ILE A 412 -8.68 -21.02 7.90
N GLU A 413 -9.61 -21.74 7.29
CA GLU A 413 -9.56 -22.16 5.90
C GLU A 413 -10.88 -21.85 5.21
N LEU A 414 -10.83 -21.44 3.92
CA LEU A 414 -12.04 -21.29 3.13
C LEU A 414 -12.67 -22.66 2.82
N PRO A 415 -14.00 -22.73 2.74
CA PRO A 415 -14.68 -23.89 2.18
C PRO A 415 -14.11 -24.21 0.79
N GLU A 416 -13.99 -25.50 0.48
CA GLU A 416 -13.39 -25.98 -0.77
C GLU A 416 -14.02 -25.33 -2.03
N ALA A 417 -15.33 -25.10 -2.02
CA ALA A 417 -16.05 -24.47 -3.12
C ALA A 417 -15.57 -23.04 -3.39
N LEU A 418 -15.30 -22.23 -2.35
CA LEU A 418 -14.76 -20.88 -2.48
C LEU A 418 -13.27 -20.89 -2.78
N ASN A 419 -12.53 -21.85 -2.20
CA ASN A 419 -11.08 -21.93 -2.35
C ASN A 419 -10.61 -22.35 -3.76
N LYS A 420 -11.52 -22.84 -4.61
CA LYS A 420 -11.23 -23.24 -6.01
C LYS A 420 -11.53 -22.16 -7.04
N ILE A 421 -12.15 -21.05 -6.66
CA ILE A 421 -12.53 -19.98 -7.58
C ILE A 421 -11.33 -19.08 -7.84
N TRP A 422 -10.97 -18.86 -9.11
CA TRP A 422 -9.79 -18.12 -9.50
C TRP A 422 -9.82 -16.66 -9.02
N TYR A 423 -10.92 -15.94 -9.17
CA TYR A 423 -11.05 -14.53 -8.77
C TYR A 423 -11.25 -14.32 -7.25
N THR A 424 -11.29 -15.37 -6.45
CA THR A 424 -11.26 -15.28 -4.98
C THR A 424 -9.96 -15.80 -4.38
N ARG A 425 -8.96 -16.11 -5.22
CA ARG A 425 -7.64 -16.57 -4.76
C ARG A 425 -6.90 -15.48 -4.01
N GLN A 426 -5.93 -15.88 -3.24
CA GLN A 426 -5.22 -15.07 -2.26
C GLN A 426 -4.04 -14.30 -2.87
N TYR A 427 -4.22 -13.69 -4.06
CA TYR A 427 -3.13 -13.03 -4.76
C TYR A 427 -2.70 -11.70 -4.13
N TYR A 428 -3.62 -11.00 -3.45
CA TYR A 428 -3.35 -9.72 -2.77
C TYR A 428 -3.51 -9.85 -1.26
N GLY A 429 -4.73 -9.98 -0.73
CA GLY A 429 -4.98 -10.39 0.63
C GLY A 429 -4.86 -11.90 0.80
N THR A 430 -4.73 -12.39 2.05
CA THR A 430 -4.82 -13.82 2.37
C THR A 430 -5.89 -14.06 3.43
N VAL A 431 -6.41 -15.27 3.50
CA VAL A 431 -7.40 -15.65 4.52
C VAL A 431 -6.82 -15.45 5.93
N ALA A 432 -5.58 -15.88 6.15
CA ALA A 432 -4.87 -15.71 7.42
C ALA A 432 -4.68 -14.23 7.79
N HIS A 433 -4.25 -13.42 6.84
CA HIS A 433 -4.04 -11.99 6.99
C HIS A 433 -5.37 -11.27 7.29
N ASN A 434 -6.43 -11.59 6.55
CA ASN A 434 -7.74 -11.00 6.72
C ASN A 434 -8.40 -11.40 8.05
N ALA A 435 -8.15 -12.62 8.54
CA ALA A 435 -8.59 -13.02 9.88
C ALA A 435 -7.92 -12.18 10.97
N LYS A 436 -6.61 -11.90 10.85
CA LYS A 436 -5.90 -10.97 11.75
C LYS A 436 -6.51 -9.56 11.68
N ALA A 437 -6.92 -9.11 10.51
CA ALA A 437 -7.58 -7.82 10.33
C ALA A 437 -8.95 -7.76 11.04
N VAL A 438 -9.77 -8.79 10.90
CA VAL A 438 -11.05 -8.90 11.61
C VAL A 438 -10.82 -8.92 13.12
N TYR A 439 -9.85 -9.71 13.59
CA TYR A 439 -9.48 -9.72 15.02
C TYR A 439 -9.09 -8.32 15.50
N GLN A 440 -8.19 -7.64 14.77
CA GLN A 440 -7.74 -6.28 15.08
C GLN A 440 -8.92 -5.28 15.17
N LYS A 441 -9.89 -5.40 14.26
CA LYS A 441 -11.07 -4.53 14.22
C LYS A 441 -11.92 -4.63 15.49
N PHE A 442 -12.12 -5.83 16.01
CA PHE A 442 -13.02 -6.09 17.15
C PHE A 442 -12.29 -6.13 18.51
N MET A 443 -11.07 -6.66 18.54
CA MET A 443 -10.32 -6.91 19.78
C MET A 443 -9.12 -5.97 19.96
N GLY A 444 -8.65 -5.31 18.89
CA GLY A 444 -7.44 -4.49 18.92
C GLY A 444 -6.16 -5.34 18.91
N TRP A 445 -5.05 -4.74 19.32
CA TRP A 445 -3.71 -5.35 19.28
C TRP A 445 -3.44 -6.35 20.41
N TYR A 446 -4.19 -6.30 21.51
CA TYR A 446 -3.91 -7.07 22.72
C TYR A 446 -4.54 -8.46 22.67
N ASP A 447 -3.71 -9.48 22.86
CA ASP A 447 -4.08 -10.90 22.83
C ASP A 447 -4.66 -11.44 24.14
N SER A 448 -4.87 -10.57 25.15
CA SER A 448 -5.32 -10.90 26.51
C SER A 448 -4.32 -11.65 27.39
N ASN A 449 -3.12 -11.96 26.89
CA ASN A 449 -2.06 -12.51 27.71
C ASN A 449 -1.29 -11.39 28.44
N PRO A 450 -1.34 -11.28 29.78
CA PRO A 450 -0.68 -10.19 30.51
C PRO A 450 0.84 -10.08 30.28
N VAL A 451 1.49 -11.17 29.87
CA VAL A 451 2.93 -11.17 29.53
C VAL A 451 3.21 -10.24 28.33
N ASN A 452 2.26 -10.14 27.39
CA ASN A 452 2.37 -9.35 26.18
C ASN A 452 1.82 -7.92 26.33
N LEU A 453 1.34 -7.53 27.54
CA LEU A 453 0.79 -6.20 27.78
C LEU A 453 1.84 -5.10 27.63
N ASN A 454 3.06 -5.33 28.12
CA ASN A 454 4.20 -4.41 28.01
C ASN A 454 5.52 -5.21 27.93
N PRO A 455 5.78 -5.87 26.80
CA PRO A 455 6.97 -6.70 26.63
C PRO A 455 8.24 -5.84 26.55
N LEU A 456 9.40 -6.48 26.73
CA LEU A 456 10.69 -5.87 26.40
C LEU A 456 10.73 -5.44 24.94
N THR A 457 11.61 -4.49 24.62
CA THR A 457 11.88 -4.17 23.20
C THR A 457 12.35 -5.41 22.45
N PRO A 458 12.11 -5.54 21.13
CA PRO A 458 12.58 -6.71 20.36
C PRO A 458 14.07 -7.02 20.59
N SER A 459 14.94 -6.00 20.56
CA SER A 459 16.38 -6.17 20.78
C SER A 459 16.73 -6.62 22.20
N ASP A 460 16.05 -6.07 23.23
CA ASP A 460 16.34 -6.46 24.63
C ASP A 460 15.83 -7.88 24.91
N SER A 461 14.66 -8.24 24.37
CA SER A 461 14.11 -9.59 24.45
C SER A 461 15.05 -10.59 23.75
N ALA A 462 15.49 -10.28 22.54
CA ALA A 462 16.39 -11.14 21.76
C ALA A 462 17.71 -11.37 22.50
N LYS A 463 18.34 -10.32 23.06
CA LYS A 463 19.57 -10.47 23.86
C LYS A 463 19.38 -11.41 25.06
N LYS A 464 18.22 -11.32 25.75
CA LYS A 464 17.89 -12.23 26.85
C LYS A 464 17.70 -13.66 26.37
N TRP A 465 17.00 -13.87 25.26
CA TRP A 465 16.84 -15.21 24.68
C TRP A 465 18.18 -15.82 24.33
N VAL A 466 19.10 -15.09 23.69
CA VAL A 466 20.44 -15.56 23.34
C VAL A 466 21.27 -15.90 24.58
N GLU A 467 21.16 -15.10 25.66
CA GLU A 467 21.79 -15.41 26.94
C GLU A 467 21.32 -16.78 27.51
N TYR A 468 20.02 -17.09 27.38
CA TYR A 468 19.45 -18.37 27.84
C TYR A 468 19.78 -19.54 26.89
N LEU A 469 19.84 -19.30 25.57
CA LEU A 469 20.20 -20.31 24.58
C LEU A 469 21.67 -20.74 24.68
N GLY A 470 22.56 -19.83 25.07
CA GLY A 470 23.98 -20.06 25.32
C GLY A 470 24.80 -20.11 24.03
N ASP A 471 24.98 -21.28 23.43
CA ASP A 471 25.83 -21.47 22.23
C ASP A 471 25.08 -21.14 20.94
N THR A 472 25.34 -19.95 20.39
CA THR A 472 24.69 -19.47 19.16
C THR A 472 25.10 -20.26 17.91
N ASP A 473 26.33 -20.79 17.85
CA ASP A 473 26.79 -21.60 16.72
C ASP A 473 26.04 -22.94 16.68
N LYS A 474 25.76 -23.52 17.85
CA LYS A 474 24.92 -24.70 17.95
C LYS A 474 23.47 -24.43 17.54
N VAL A 475 22.92 -23.28 17.93
CA VAL A 475 21.55 -22.86 17.53
C VAL A 475 21.47 -22.69 16.01
N LEU A 476 22.46 -22.07 15.38
CA LEU A 476 22.55 -21.93 13.94
C LEU A 476 22.65 -23.29 13.22
N GLN A 477 23.43 -24.22 13.77
CA GLN A 477 23.51 -25.56 13.21
C GLN A 477 22.14 -26.29 13.26
N MET A 478 21.42 -26.19 14.37
CA MET A 478 20.06 -26.76 14.51
C MET A 478 19.09 -26.09 13.53
N ALA A 479 19.11 -24.75 13.43
CA ALA A 479 18.27 -24.01 12.48
C ALA A 479 18.59 -24.41 11.04
N LYS A 480 19.85 -24.69 10.70
CA LYS A 480 20.21 -25.20 9.37
C LYS A 480 19.63 -26.60 9.11
N GLU A 481 19.63 -27.47 10.13
CA GLU A 481 19.00 -28.80 10.02
C GLU A 481 17.49 -28.69 9.84
N ASP A 482 16.83 -27.73 10.49
CA ASP A 482 15.41 -27.46 10.32
C ASP A 482 15.10 -26.82 8.95
N PHE A 483 15.99 -25.96 8.45
CA PHE A 483 15.92 -25.46 7.08
C PHE A 483 15.91 -26.61 6.05
N ASP A 484 16.79 -27.58 6.22
CA ASP A 484 16.89 -28.72 5.32
C ASP A 484 15.65 -29.67 5.39
N LYS A 485 14.82 -29.55 6.44
CA LYS A 485 13.50 -30.21 6.56
C LYS A 485 12.36 -29.39 5.97
N GLY A 486 12.57 -28.13 5.58
CA GLY A 486 11.56 -27.24 5.06
C GLY A 486 10.80 -26.42 6.13
N GLU A 487 11.29 -26.37 7.37
CA GLU A 487 10.68 -25.65 8.49
C GLU A 487 11.03 -24.14 8.45
N TYR A 488 10.86 -23.51 7.29
CA TYR A 488 11.37 -22.16 7.00
C TYR A 488 10.83 -21.07 7.93
N GLN A 489 9.56 -21.14 8.33
CA GLN A 489 9.00 -20.15 9.26
C GLN A 489 9.70 -20.23 10.61
N TRP A 490 9.91 -21.44 11.14
CA TRP A 490 10.63 -21.62 12.40
C TRP A 490 12.09 -21.16 12.31
N VAL A 491 12.77 -21.48 11.21
CA VAL A 491 14.13 -20.99 10.95
C VAL A 491 14.19 -19.48 10.93
N ALA A 492 13.23 -18.82 10.27
CA ALA A 492 13.16 -17.36 10.23
C ALA A 492 12.98 -16.78 11.66
N GLU A 493 12.11 -17.34 12.49
CA GLU A 493 11.87 -16.88 13.87
C GLU A 493 13.13 -17.00 14.74
N VAL A 494 13.80 -18.15 14.69
CA VAL A 494 15.03 -18.41 15.45
C VAL A 494 16.14 -17.47 15.00
N THR A 495 16.41 -17.41 13.68
CA THR A 495 17.52 -16.63 13.14
C THR A 495 17.28 -15.14 13.23
N ASN A 496 16.04 -14.67 13.10
CA ASN A 496 15.69 -13.26 13.33
C ASN A 496 15.95 -12.87 14.79
N THR A 497 15.67 -13.76 15.76
CA THR A 497 16.04 -13.54 17.16
C THR A 497 17.55 -13.33 17.31
N LEU A 498 18.37 -14.13 16.62
CA LEU A 498 19.82 -13.96 16.65
C LEU A 498 20.26 -12.63 16.02
N VAL A 499 19.63 -12.21 14.90
CA VAL A 499 19.89 -10.93 14.23
C VAL A 499 19.53 -9.74 15.14
N PHE A 500 18.39 -9.79 15.84
CA PHE A 500 18.01 -8.72 16.76
C PHE A 500 18.89 -8.66 18.02
N ALA A 501 19.48 -9.78 18.43
CA ALA A 501 20.46 -9.81 19.53
C ALA A 501 21.83 -9.28 19.10
N ASP A 502 22.29 -9.64 17.89
CA ASP A 502 23.56 -9.24 17.29
C ASP A 502 23.42 -9.07 15.76
N PRO A 503 23.14 -7.85 15.26
CA PRO A 503 23.00 -7.60 13.83
C PRO A 503 24.30 -7.81 13.02
N SER A 504 25.45 -7.96 13.67
CA SER A 504 26.71 -8.29 13.03
C SER A 504 26.90 -9.80 12.76
N ASN A 505 26.00 -10.66 13.26
CA ASN A 505 26.04 -12.09 13.05
C ASN A 505 25.64 -12.43 11.60
N THR A 506 26.63 -12.47 10.72
CA THR A 506 26.45 -12.72 9.28
C THR A 506 25.77 -14.06 9.01
N ASP A 507 26.11 -15.12 9.74
CA ASP A 507 25.54 -16.45 9.52
C ASP A 507 24.03 -16.47 9.86
N ALA A 508 23.62 -15.79 10.95
CA ALA A 508 22.21 -15.63 11.29
C ALA A 508 21.46 -14.83 10.22
N ARG A 509 22.04 -13.72 9.73
CA ARG A 509 21.46 -12.90 8.66
C ARG A 509 21.24 -13.71 7.39
N LEU A 510 22.24 -14.44 6.93
CA LEU A 510 22.19 -15.22 5.70
C LEU A 510 21.20 -16.39 5.79
N LEU A 511 21.18 -17.12 6.91
CA LEU A 511 20.24 -18.22 7.09
C LEU A 511 18.78 -17.71 7.23
N CYS A 512 18.59 -16.56 7.88
CA CYS A 512 17.29 -15.89 7.93
C CYS A 512 16.82 -15.50 6.51
N ALA A 513 17.70 -14.89 5.72
CA ALA A 513 17.41 -14.54 4.34
C ALA A 513 17.07 -15.76 3.48
N ASP A 514 17.84 -16.86 3.60
CA ASP A 514 17.56 -18.12 2.91
C ASP A 514 16.15 -18.65 3.24
N ALA A 515 15.74 -18.60 4.51
CA ALA A 515 14.42 -19.05 4.94
C ALA A 515 13.29 -18.16 4.42
N LEU A 516 13.47 -16.84 4.47
CA LEU A 516 12.51 -15.87 3.96
C LEU A 516 12.32 -16.00 2.44
N GLU A 517 13.40 -16.25 1.68
CA GLU A 517 13.30 -16.52 0.25
C GLU A 517 12.41 -17.74 -0.04
N GLN A 518 12.57 -18.85 0.69
CA GLN A 518 11.73 -20.02 0.49
C GLN A 518 10.26 -19.77 0.82
N LEU A 519 9.96 -18.99 1.87
CA LEU A 519 8.60 -18.54 2.20
C LEU A 519 8.03 -17.66 1.08
N GLY A 520 8.82 -16.73 0.55
CA GLY A 520 8.44 -15.87 -0.57
C GLY A 520 8.16 -16.65 -1.84
N TYR A 521 8.95 -17.68 -2.15
CA TYR A 521 8.75 -18.53 -3.33
C TYR A 521 7.48 -19.38 -3.27
N GLN A 522 7.03 -19.75 -2.07
CA GLN A 522 5.80 -20.51 -1.86
C GLN A 522 4.55 -19.64 -1.78
N ALA A 523 4.71 -18.33 -1.53
CA ALA A 523 3.60 -17.42 -1.32
C ALA A 523 2.72 -17.29 -2.59
N GLU A 524 1.41 -17.50 -2.43
CA GLU A 524 0.41 -17.18 -3.46
C GLU A 524 0.12 -15.68 -3.52
N SER A 525 0.25 -14.98 -2.40
CA SER A 525 0.08 -13.53 -2.32
C SER A 525 1.33 -12.81 -2.83
N GLY A 526 1.17 -11.94 -3.83
CA GLY A 526 2.22 -11.06 -4.33
C GLY A 526 2.80 -10.15 -3.22
N PRO A 527 1.98 -9.47 -2.41
CA PRO A 527 2.47 -8.72 -1.26
C PRO A 527 3.25 -9.56 -0.24
N TRP A 528 2.79 -10.74 0.14
CA TRP A 528 3.53 -11.60 1.06
C TRP A 528 4.88 -12.05 0.47
N ARG A 529 4.89 -12.41 -0.82
CA ARG A 529 6.13 -12.70 -1.55
C ARG A 529 7.11 -11.53 -1.45
N ASN A 530 6.62 -10.32 -1.69
CA ASN A 530 7.45 -9.11 -1.65
C ASN A 530 7.96 -8.78 -0.24
N GLU A 531 7.14 -8.94 0.80
CA GLU A 531 7.55 -8.77 2.20
C GLU A 531 8.75 -9.68 2.54
N TYR A 532 8.62 -10.96 2.24
CA TYR A 532 9.68 -11.94 2.50
C TYR A 532 10.94 -11.66 1.68
N LEU A 533 10.83 -11.40 0.38
CA LEU A 533 11.97 -11.20 -0.49
C LEU A 533 12.68 -9.87 -0.23
N THR A 534 11.95 -8.79 0.10
CA THR A 534 12.55 -7.50 0.47
C THR A 534 13.32 -7.63 1.79
N ALA A 535 12.75 -8.34 2.78
CA ALA A 535 13.45 -8.62 4.03
C ALA A 535 14.74 -9.44 3.80
N ALA A 536 14.69 -10.46 2.95
CA ALA A 536 15.86 -11.25 2.58
C ALA A 536 16.94 -10.39 1.90
N GLN A 537 16.55 -9.52 0.98
CA GLN A 537 17.44 -8.57 0.32
C GLN A 537 18.13 -7.64 1.32
N GLU A 538 17.38 -7.07 2.28
CA GLU A 538 17.94 -6.18 3.30
C GLU A 538 18.88 -6.92 4.27
N LEU A 539 18.56 -8.16 4.65
CA LEU A 539 19.47 -8.99 5.46
C LEU A 539 20.80 -9.26 4.77
N ARG A 540 20.81 -9.43 3.45
CA ARG A 540 22.03 -9.69 2.67
C ARG A 540 22.85 -8.44 2.40
N HIS A 541 22.19 -7.34 2.05
CA HIS A 541 22.85 -6.16 1.47
C HIS A 541 22.72 -4.90 2.34
N GLY A 542 22.03 -5.00 3.48
CA GLY A 542 21.69 -3.85 4.32
C GLY A 542 20.51 -3.06 3.79
N ASN A 543 20.01 -2.17 4.64
CA ASN A 543 18.92 -1.26 4.30
C ASN A 543 19.39 -0.25 3.25
N ALA A 544 18.76 -0.23 2.08
CA ALA A 544 19.05 0.75 1.04
C ALA A 544 18.62 2.16 1.49
N ASN A 545 19.42 3.17 1.15
CA ASN A 545 19.07 4.56 1.43
C ASN A 545 17.72 4.91 0.79
N PHE A 546 16.78 5.27 1.66
CA PHE A 546 15.41 5.54 1.32
C PHE A 546 15.27 6.89 0.62
N THR A 547 15.12 6.91 -0.67
CA THR A 547 14.54 8.04 -1.38
C THR A 547 13.09 7.68 -1.72
N ALA A 548 12.14 8.59 -1.43
CA ALA A 548 10.76 8.38 -1.85
C ALA A 548 10.74 8.07 -3.35
N SER A 549 10.09 6.96 -3.72
CA SER A 549 10.04 6.50 -5.11
C SER A 549 9.17 7.40 -6.00
N THR A 550 8.21 8.13 -5.41
CA THR A 550 7.31 9.03 -6.12
C THR A 550 7.63 10.49 -5.86
N LYS A 551 7.51 11.31 -6.91
CA LYS A 551 7.62 12.78 -6.82
C LYS A 551 6.24 13.34 -6.48
N SER A 552 6.03 13.87 -5.25
CA SER A 552 4.81 14.58 -4.90
C SER A 552 4.88 16.03 -5.34
N THR A 553 3.79 16.54 -5.91
CA THR A 553 3.66 17.98 -6.23
C THR A 553 3.45 18.86 -4.99
N GLY A 554 3.28 18.27 -3.81
CA GLY A 554 2.89 18.98 -2.58
C GLY A 554 1.42 19.41 -2.57
N SER A 555 0.65 19.09 -3.60
CA SER A 555 -0.76 19.46 -3.74
C SER A 555 -1.64 18.84 -2.63
N MET A 556 -1.35 17.62 -2.19
CA MET A 556 -2.06 17.02 -1.04
C MET A 556 -1.94 17.84 0.25
N ILE A 557 -0.75 18.34 0.59
CA ILE A 557 -0.56 19.14 1.81
C ILE A 557 -1.30 20.48 1.68
N LYS A 558 -1.33 21.07 0.50
CA LYS A 558 -2.11 22.29 0.23
C LYS A 558 -3.62 22.06 0.31
N ALA A 559 -4.07 20.85 -0.02
CA ALA A 559 -5.47 20.47 0.06
C ALA A 559 -5.98 20.28 1.50
N LEU A 560 -5.08 20.16 2.50
CA LEU A 560 -5.47 20.09 3.91
C LEU A 560 -6.36 21.27 4.30
N SER A 561 -7.41 21.02 5.07
CA SER A 561 -8.11 22.09 5.78
C SER A 561 -7.17 22.75 6.81
N ALA A 562 -7.47 23.96 7.25
CA ALA A 562 -6.62 24.62 8.24
C ALA A 562 -6.49 23.80 9.54
N PRO A 563 -7.56 23.21 10.12
CA PRO A 563 -7.41 22.29 11.25
C PRO A 563 -6.47 21.12 10.99
N MET A 564 -6.59 20.47 9.83
CA MET A 564 -5.70 19.34 9.46
C MET A 564 -4.24 19.78 9.31
N LEU A 565 -3.98 20.99 8.78
CA LEU A 565 -2.62 21.56 8.75
C LEU A 565 -2.06 21.79 10.15
N PHE A 566 -2.87 22.27 11.09
CA PHE A 566 -2.43 22.44 12.48
C PHE A 566 -2.18 21.09 13.17
N ASP A 567 -3.01 20.07 12.90
CA ASP A 567 -2.77 18.71 13.37
C ASP A 567 -1.44 18.16 12.81
N TYR A 568 -1.20 18.39 11.52
CA TYR A 568 0.05 17.96 10.91
C TYR A 568 1.27 18.73 11.46
N MET A 569 1.13 20.04 11.72
CA MET A 569 2.15 20.81 12.46
C MET A 569 2.44 20.19 13.83
N ALA A 570 1.40 19.80 14.57
CA ALA A 570 1.55 19.11 15.85
C ALA A 570 2.27 17.77 15.73
N ILE A 571 2.05 17.02 14.63
CA ILE A 571 2.73 15.74 14.37
C ILE A 571 4.24 15.95 14.13
N VAL A 572 4.61 16.94 13.32
CA VAL A 572 6.01 17.16 12.90
C VAL A 572 6.82 18.03 13.86
N MET A 573 6.18 18.63 14.85
CA MET A 573 6.80 19.51 15.84
C MET A 573 7.64 18.73 16.85
N ASP A 574 8.80 19.25 17.24
CA ASP A 574 9.58 18.74 18.37
C ASP A 574 8.89 19.06 19.70
N LYS A 575 8.21 18.07 20.26
CA LYS A 575 7.44 18.19 21.48
C LYS A 575 8.32 18.44 22.71
N ALA A 576 9.52 17.87 22.73
CA ALA A 576 10.46 18.03 23.84
C ALA A 576 11.02 19.46 23.92
N ALA A 577 11.35 20.03 22.75
CA ALA A 577 11.85 21.42 22.70
C ALA A 577 10.79 22.46 23.13
N LEU A 578 9.51 22.14 22.96
CA LEU A 578 8.39 23.02 23.30
C LEU A 578 7.67 22.64 24.61
N ALA A 579 8.19 21.68 25.38
CA ALA A 579 7.55 21.19 26.59
C ALA A 579 7.35 22.23 27.69
N ASP A 580 8.29 23.18 27.83
CA ASP A 580 8.28 24.22 28.87
C ASP A 580 7.53 25.50 28.46
N TYR A 581 6.97 25.55 27.24
CA TYR A 581 6.25 26.71 26.74
C TYR A 581 4.73 26.58 26.96
N ASP A 582 4.10 27.71 27.30
CA ASP A 582 2.64 27.88 27.36
C ASP A 582 2.32 29.25 26.75
N PHE A 583 1.73 29.26 25.55
CA PHE A 583 1.32 30.45 24.84
C PHE A 583 0.14 30.24 23.92
N ILE A 584 -0.55 31.32 23.61
CA ILE A 584 -1.70 31.35 22.71
C ILE A 584 -1.35 32.08 21.42
N MET A 585 -1.64 31.46 20.28
CA MET A 585 -1.50 32.05 18.96
C MET A 585 -2.88 32.14 18.28
N ASN A 586 -3.29 33.33 17.89
CA ASN A 586 -4.42 33.51 16.98
C ASN A 586 -3.97 33.39 15.52
N VAL A 587 -4.79 32.73 14.71
CA VAL A 587 -4.58 32.57 13.27
C VAL A 587 -5.81 33.04 12.53
N SER A 588 -5.66 34.05 11.67
CA SER A 588 -6.72 34.55 10.79
C SER A 588 -6.37 34.26 9.34
N LEU A 589 -7.28 33.62 8.60
CA LEU A 589 -7.14 33.19 7.21
C LEU A 589 -8.20 33.87 6.34
N PRO A 590 -7.96 35.12 5.90
CA PRO A 590 -8.99 35.93 5.23
C PRO A 590 -9.46 35.37 3.88
N ASP A 591 -8.59 34.65 3.18
CA ASP A 591 -8.86 34.03 1.85
C ASP A 591 -9.88 32.91 1.92
N VAL A 592 -9.98 32.21 3.05
CA VAL A 592 -10.97 31.15 3.31
C VAL A 592 -12.02 31.54 4.35
N GLY A 593 -11.90 32.74 4.94
CA GLY A 593 -12.85 33.25 5.96
C GLY A 593 -12.77 32.53 7.30
N GLU A 594 -11.65 31.89 7.62
CA GLU A 594 -11.47 31.10 8.84
C GLU A 594 -10.65 31.85 9.89
N GLN A 595 -10.94 31.56 11.18
CA GLN A 595 -10.21 32.07 12.33
C GLN A 595 -10.02 30.94 13.35
N HIS A 596 -8.81 30.78 13.88
CA HIS A 596 -8.50 29.71 14.82
C HIS A 596 -7.63 30.25 15.97
N MET A 597 -7.76 29.65 17.15
CA MET A 597 -6.85 29.82 18.26
C MET A 597 -6.04 28.53 18.43
N LEU A 598 -4.73 28.65 18.47
CA LEU A 598 -3.83 27.56 18.81
C LEU A 598 -3.27 27.81 20.21
N ARG A 599 -3.35 26.83 21.10
CA ARG A 599 -2.62 26.87 22.37
C ARG A 599 -1.48 25.86 22.32
N VAL A 600 -0.27 26.36 22.40
CA VAL A 600 0.93 25.53 22.54
C VAL A 600 1.25 25.40 24.02
N LYS A 601 1.14 24.17 24.54
CA LYS A 601 1.36 23.90 25.96
C LYS A 601 1.89 22.49 26.15
N ASN A 602 2.92 22.35 27.01
CA ASN A 602 3.50 21.04 27.33
C ASN A 602 3.93 20.24 26.07
N GLY A 603 4.41 20.93 25.02
CA GLY A 603 4.80 20.29 23.76
C GLY A 603 3.63 19.85 22.88
N VAL A 604 2.40 20.30 23.13
CA VAL A 604 1.19 19.97 22.33
C VAL A 604 0.60 21.22 21.72
N ILE A 605 0.04 21.12 20.52
CA ILE A 605 -0.80 22.15 19.91
C ILE A 605 -2.26 21.72 20.09
N LEU A 606 -3.03 22.55 20.81
CA LEU A 606 -4.48 22.40 20.90
C LEU A 606 -5.14 23.39 19.95
N VAL A 607 -6.02 22.90 19.08
CA VAL A 607 -6.68 23.70 18.04
C VAL A 607 -8.11 24.04 18.48
N TYR A 608 -8.44 25.31 18.51
CA TYR A 608 -9.80 25.82 18.77
C TYR A 608 -10.30 26.46 17.48
N ALA A 609 -11.13 25.74 16.75
CA ALA A 609 -11.68 26.19 15.48
C ALA A 609 -12.69 27.33 15.68
N ASN A 610 -12.75 28.26 14.73
CA ASN A 610 -13.65 29.40 14.70
C ASN A 610 -13.64 30.26 15.99
N THR A 611 -12.46 30.37 16.64
CA THR A 611 -12.27 31.05 17.92
C THR A 611 -11.01 31.91 17.87
N LEU A 612 -11.05 33.08 18.46
CA LEU A 612 -9.87 33.91 18.76
C LEU A 612 -9.84 34.22 20.26
N SER A 613 -8.64 34.35 20.82
CA SER A 613 -8.41 34.73 22.21
C SER A 613 -8.07 36.22 22.29
N GLU A 614 -8.66 36.93 23.26
CA GLU A 614 -8.24 38.30 23.61
C GLU A 614 -6.87 38.31 24.34
N GLU A 615 -6.46 37.17 24.91
CA GLU A 615 -5.20 36.98 25.64
C GLU A 615 -4.09 36.37 24.77
N ALA A 616 -4.19 36.46 23.45
CA ALA A 616 -3.20 35.86 22.55
C ALA A 616 -1.83 36.52 22.70
N ASP A 617 -0.79 35.72 22.92
CA ASP A 617 0.61 36.18 22.96
C ASP A 617 1.10 36.62 21.58
N VAL A 618 0.63 35.96 20.53
CA VAL A 618 0.95 36.26 19.14
C VAL A 618 -0.29 36.06 18.26
N SER A 619 -0.48 36.92 17.27
CA SER A 619 -1.52 36.82 16.26
C SER A 619 -0.90 36.84 14.87
N ILE A 620 -1.33 35.92 14.01
CA ILE A 620 -0.91 35.88 12.61
C ILE A 620 -2.12 36.05 11.69
N THR A 621 -1.91 36.78 10.60
CA THR A 621 -2.89 36.91 9.51
C THR A 621 -2.19 36.60 8.21
N CYS A 622 -2.68 35.60 7.48
CA CYS A 622 -2.08 35.15 6.23
C CYS A 622 -3.09 34.40 5.35
N PRO A 623 -2.84 34.23 4.05
CA PRO A 623 -3.54 33.24 3.24
C PRO A 623 -3.28 31.82 3.77
N LYS A 624 -4.25 30.92 3.61
CA LYS A 624 -4.14 29.52 4.07
C LYS A 624 -2.85 28.83 3.55
N ASP A 625 -2.49 29.06 2.30
CA ASP A 625 -1.29 28.47 1.72
C ASP A 625 0.02 28.91 2.39
N ALA A 626 0.04 30.07 3.04
CA ALA A 626 1.21 30.52 3.80
C ALA A 626 1.49 29.67 5.06
N LEU A 627 0.51 28.92 5.56
CA LEU A 627 0.72 27.95 6.66
C LEU A 627 1.72 26.86 6.25
N PHE A 628 1.76 26.50 4.97
CA PHE A 628 2.78 25.57 4.47
C PHE A 628 4.20 26.13 4.56
N ALA A 629 4.38 27.43 4.40
CA ALA A 629 5.67 28.06 4.59
C ALA A 629 6.12 28.06 6.07
N ILE A 630 5.17 28.16 7.00
CA ILE A 630 5.44 28.01 8.44
C ILE A 630 5.89 26.55 8.71
N LEU A 631 5.15 25.59 8.21
CA LEU A 631 5.43 24.15 8.34
C LEU A 631 6.83 23.77 7.81
N THR A 632 7.24 24.35 6.67
CA THR A 632 8.52 24.05 6.01
C THR A 632 9.67 24.95 6.44
N ASN A 633 9.47 25.80 7.46
CA ASN A 633 10.42 26.81 7.92
C ASN A 633 10.95 27.73 6.79
N ASN A 634 10.09 28.04 5.81
CA ASN A 634 10.43 28.97 4.74
C ASN A 634 10.26 30.41 5.20
N ARG A 635 11.32 30.95 5.86
CA ARG A 635 11.33 32.29 6.46
C ARG A 635 11.10 33.42 5.46
N GLU A 636 11.54 33.25 4.21
CA GLU A 636 11.34 34.26 3.16
C GLU A 636 9.86 34.41 2.80
N THR A 637 9.19 33.32 2.51
CA THR A 637 7.75 33.32 2.21
C THR A 637 6.94 33.80 3.40
N VAL A 638 7.29 33.37 4.64
CA VAL A 638 6.61 33.83 5.85
C VAL A 638 6.75 35.33 6.02
N ALA A 639 7.96 35.92 5.83
CA ALA A 639 8.17 37.35 5.92
C ALA A 639 7.37 38.17 4.89
N GLN A 640 7.05 37.56 3.73
CA GLN A 640 6.27 38.24 2.68
C GLN A 640 4.76 38.06 2.84
N ALA A 641 4.30 36.90 3.30
CA ALA A 641 2.89 36.50 3.26
C ALA A 641 2.21 36.53 4.64
N VAL A 642 2.94 36.55 5.75
CA VAL A 642 2.39 36.45 7.10
C VAL A 642 2.57 37.78 7.84
N ARG A 643 1.47 38.42 8.21
CA ARG A 643 1.47 39.54 9.13
C ARG A 643 1.45 39.00 10.56
N VAL A 644 2.38 39.45 11.38
CA VAL A 644 2.55 39.04 12.78
C VAL A 644 2.34 40.21 13.71
N GLU A 645 1.52 40.03 14.73
CA GLU A 645 1.30 40.99 15.83
C GLU A 645 1.59 40.31 17.16
N GLY A 646 2.14 41.08 18.15
CA GLY A 646 2.55 40.54 19.45
C GLY A 646 3.94 39.89 19.42
N ARG A 647 4.11 38.79 20.12
CA ARG A 647 5.40 38.11 20.34
C ARG A 647 5.85 37.27 19.14
N ALA A 648 6.40 37.92 18.12
CA ALA A 648 6.84 37.29 16.88
C ALA A 648 7.89 36.17 17.09
N GLU A 649 8.66 36.23 18.17
CA GLU A 649 9.64 35.22 18.54
C GLU A 649 8.99 33.82 18.79
N LEU A 650 7.71 33.76 19.16
CA LEU A 650 6.99 32.50 19.38
C LEU A 650 6.68 31.79 18.07
N LEU A 651 6.32 32.55 17.01
CA LEU A 651 6.18 31.97 15.66
C LEU A 651 7.54 31.46 15.15
N ALA A 652 8.60 32.25 15.35
CA ALA A 652 9.95 31.84 14.94
C ALA A 652 10.41 30.58 15.69
N LEU A 653 10.10 30.47 16.98
CA LEU A 653 10.36 29.29 17.81
C LEU A 653 9.61 28.05 17.24
N MET A 654 8.33 28.17 16.95
CA MET A 654 7.56 27.06 16.34
C MET A 654 8.20 26.62 15.02
N MET A 655 8.52 27.56 14.13
CA MET A 655 9.13 27.28 12.83
C MET A 655 10.48 26.57 12.97
N GLU A 656 11.29 26.94 13.94
CA GLU A 656 12.60 26.34 14.18
C GLU A 656 12.50 24.87 14.60
N HIS A 657 11.44 24.54 15.34
CA HIS A 657 11.20 23.19 15.85
C HIS A 657 10.21 22.36 15.05
N MET A 658 9.87 22.78 13.80
CA MET A 658 9.14 21.97 12.84
C MET A 658 10.08 20.98 12.13
N ASN A 659 9.48 19.98 11.49
CA ASN A 659 10.17 19.04 10.59
C ASN A 659 11.08 18.01 11.30
N GLN A 660 10.61 17.44 12.40
CA GLN A 660 11.31 16.43 13.20
C GLN A 660 11.16 14.99 12.69
N PHE A 661 11.25 14.78 11.37
CA PHE A 661 11.42 13.44 10.84
C PHE A 661 12.83 13.26 10.24
N PRO A 662 13.90 13.19 11.05
CA PRO A 662 15.22 12.92 10.51
C PRO A 662 15.28 11.46 10.06
N ILE A 663 14.93 11.22 8.80
CA ILE A 663 15.36 10.01 8.09
C ILE A 663 16.69 10.39 7.45
N ASN A 664 17.74 10.34 8.18
CA ASN A 664 19.10 10.47 7.71
C ASN A 664 19.92 9.49 8.54
N GLY A 665 20.98 8.98 7.99
CA GLY A 665 21.87 7.90 8.38
C GLY A 665 22.11 7.54 9.86
N THR A 666 21.43 8.18 10.82
CA THR A 666 21.48 7.87 12.25
C THR A 666 20.26 7.10 12.75
N ASN A 667 19.19 7.03 11.95
CA ASN A 667 18.03 6.16 12.19
C ASN A 667 17.48 5.66 10.83
N PRO A 668 18.00 4.54 10.34
CA PRO A 668 17.68 4.03 8.99
C PRO A 668 16.26 3.48 8.85
N PHE A 669 15.40 3.58 9.85
CA PHE A 669 14.07 2.97 9.86
C PHE A 669 14.11 1.49 9.45
N ASN A 670 14.89 0.70 10.19
CA ASN A 670 15.03 -0.73 9.98
C ASN A 670 13.72 -1.47 10.29
N ILE A 671 13.48 -2.59 9.61
CA ILE A 671 12.30 -3.44 9.80
C ILE A 671 12.73 -4.85 10.24
N ILE A 672 13.62 -5.49 9.49
CA ILE A 672 14.03 -6.88 9.71
C ILE A 672 15.23 -7.00 10.67
N GLU A 673 15.84 -5.92 11.04
CA GLU A 673 16.96 -5.81 11.97
C GLU A 673 16.77 -4.59 12.89
N PRO A 674 17.45 -4.50 14.07
CA PRO A 674 17.30 -3.39 15.01
C PRO A 674 17.75 -2.05 14.49
#